data_6c6caa843ff163c51674e0a06b1d67ef
#
_entry.id   6c6caa843ff163c51674e0a06b1d67ef
#
_cell.length_a   1.000
_cell.length_b   1.000
_cell.length_c   1.000
_cell.angle_alpha   90.00
_cell.angle_beta   90.00
_cell.angle_gamma   90.00
#
_symmetry.space_group_name_H-M   'P 1'
#
loop_
_entity.id
_entity.type
_entity.pdbx_description
1 polymer ?
#
loop_
_entity_poly.entity_id
_entity_poly.type
_entity_poly.pdbx_seq_one_letter_code
_entity_poly.pdbx_strand_id
1 'polypeptide(L)'
;MANNTQIKILGNTLWAKYIVLLLFLLFSKLASANGDSLNATSHALDFDTTQTLINNIKLNELDYLQNGDKLTQAFKISKDQNWEKLHLEAAALYAELLFRQEKYAALNTHLSYYLKNKELPNQKSVYLLFLESQLKSLARDANPAPAHTLATKLEESLQQHSTKEKIIILRALAYYYTDTDALKKTLNVALEGLELALKDDDSASQGYFFRKIADAYNYLNEKDKAVYYAKKAVAAYEQTQDGLFTAKAYWSLGNVLLEIKKPKDALIYLDKALLYFKKVNMQKGLTFAQYSIASIEYLQANYDKALTLTKENIELARSAGVYDMQLASLILLADIYIKLDLIDQANEANDEVFLKLDKFSRSIYKADFLSKRYELKRRLNYTDEAFEAIEQKLLYTKKHYEATSENNIKTLQIQFEVKEKEEKIQQLEYAKDISELQAKEEYHQKIIWRLSAAIAFILVIVSLFLFYRQARQRQKYHDISLTDYLTNCPNRRGIMRAAEAKLDEGKMTIAIVDLDYFKKVNDHFGHDVGDLVLIAFAKAARETLSGDHQFGRYGGEEWLFALNSVDELAIRDIFDQLATRFTEHCSNIKDLPCDTKITFSVGASVSNPLKSTLDVLIKHADKLLYKAKENGRNQVVVD
;
A
#
# COMPACT_ATOMS: atom_id res chain seq x y z
N MET A 1 -36.57 -18.70 38.01
CA MET A 1 -35.11 -18.45 37.91
C MET A 1 -34.53 -18.73 36.50
N ALA A 2 -35.27 -18.56 35.40
CA ALA A 2 -34.80 -18.93 34.05
C ALA A 2 -34.71 -17.76 33.05
N ASN A 3 -35.09 -16.53 33.41
CA ASN A 3 -35.16 -15.42 32.43
C ASN A 3 -34.03 -14.36 32.51
N ASN A 4 -33.11 -14.44 33.48
CA ASN A 4 -32.05 -13.43 33.63
C ASN A 4 -30.69 -13.85 33.08
N THR A 5 -30.54 -15.08 32.63
CA THR A 5 -29.26 -15.57 32.06
C THR A 5 -29.18 -15.36 30.55
N GLN A 6 -30.30 -15.28 29.83
CA GLN A 6 -30.31 -15.07 28.39
C GLN A 6 -30.02 -13.61 27.95
N ILE A 7 -30.38 -12.63 28.77
CA ILE A 7 -30.12 -11.20 28.45
C ILE A 7 -28.63 -10.85 28.59
N LYS A 8 -27.87 -11.56 29.42
CA LYS A 8 -26.41 -11.32 29.61
C LYS A 8 -25.54 -11.89 28.52
N ILE A 9 -26.00 -12.92 27.80
CA ILE A 9 -25.25 -13.53 26.67
C ILE A 9 -25.44 -12.71 25.38
N LEU A 10 -26.60 -12.10 25.17
CA LEU A 10 -26.88 -11.26 23.98
C LEU A 10 -26.10 -9.94 23.98
N GLY A 11 -25.78 -9.35 25.10
CA GLY A 11 -25.00 -8.11 25.19
C GLY A 11 -23.54 -8.29 24.74
N ASN A 12 -22.92 -9.42 25.06
CA ASN A 12 -21.52 -9.69 24.69
C ASN A 12 -21.34 -10.09 23.22
N THR A 13 -22.38 -10.65 22.59
CA THR A 13 -22.34 -11.02 21.17
C THR A 13 -22.61 -9.84 20.23
N LEU A 14 -23.36 -8.82 20.67
CA LEU A 14 -23.56 -7.61 19.86
C LEU A 14 -22.27 -6.77 19.73
N TRP A 15 -21.53 -6.58 20.80
CA TRP A 15 -20.27 -5.83 20.76
C TRP A 15 -19.18 -6.56 19.94
N ALA A 16 -19.08 -7.87 20.04
CA ALA A 16 -18.17 -8.67 19.21
C ALA A 16 -18.55 -8.58 17.73
N LYS A 17 -19.85 -8.60 17.40
CA LYS A 17 -20.32 -8.40 16.03
C LYS A 17 -20.07 -6.99 15.50
N TYR A 18 -20.17 -5.95 16.33
CA TYR A 18 -19.84 -4.58 15.92
C TYR A 18 -18.35 -4.38 15.67
N ILE A 19 -17.47 -4.98 16.48
CA ILE A 19 -16.02 -4.92 16.27
C ILE A 19 -15.62 -5.68 15.00
N VAL A 20 -16.20 -6.86 14.75
CA VAL A 20 -15.96 -7.63 13.53
C VAL A 20 -16.52 -6.90 12.30
N LEU A 21 -17.67 -6.24 12.41
CA LEU A 21 -18.25 -5.44 11.33
C LEU A 21 -17.41 -4.19 11.01
N LEU A 22 -16.85 -3.53 12.05
CA LEU A 22 -15.95 -2.38 11.87
C LEU A 22 -14.60 -2.79 11.26
N LEU A 23 -14.06 -3.94 11.65
CA LEU A 23 -12.87 -4.53 11.03
C LEU A 23 -13.16 -4.97 9.60
N PHE A 24 -14.33 -5.54 9.32
CA PHE A 24 -14.74 -5.92 7.96
C PHE A 24 -14.94 -4.69 7.06
N LEU A 25 -15.51 -3.59 7.56
CA LEU A 25 -15.66 -2.33 6.84
C LEU A 25 -14.31 -1.60 6.62
N LEU A 26 -13.35 -1.75 7.53
CA LEU A 26 -11.98 -1.27 7.35
C LEU A 26 -11.21 -2.12 6.33
N PHE A 27 -11.36 -3.44 6.36
CA PHE A 27 -10.77 -4.36 5.38
C PHE A 27 -11.43 -4.25 3.99
N SER A 28 -12.73 -4.02 3.90
CA SER A 28 -13.42 -3.83 2.62
C SER A 28 -13.03 -2.52 1.94
N LYS A 29 -12.74 -1.45 2.69
CA LYS A 29 -12.18 -0.20 2.12
C LYS A 29 -10.71 -0.33 1.69
N LEU A 30 -9.94 -1.23 2.29
CA LEU A 30 -8.58 -1.57 1.81
C LEU A 30 -8.59 -2.53 0.62
N ALA A 31 -9.59 -3.40 0.49
CA ALA A 31 -9.73 -4.33 -0.63
C ALA A 31 -10.35 -3.68 -1.87
N SER A 32 -11.18 -2.63 -1.72
CA SER A 32 -11.75 -1.88 -2.86
C SER A 32 -10.77 -0.91 -3.52
N ALA A 33 -9.58 -0.71 -2.94
CA ALA A 33 -8.51 0.08 -3.56
C ALA A 33 -7.62 -0.72 -4.53
N ASN A 34 -7.78 -2.06 -4.61
CA ASN A 34 -6.91 -2.93 -5.42
C ASN A 34 -7.66 -3.91 -6.34
N GLY A 35 -8.88 -3.62 -6.73
CA GLY A 35 -9.66 -4.60 -7.50
C GLY A 35 -10.71 -4.05 -8.44
N ASP A 36 -10.35 -3.09 -9.30
CA ASP A 36 -11.12 -2.89 -10.53
C ASP A 36 -10.49 -3.73 -11.66
N SER A 37 -10.91 -4.99 -11.73
CA SER A 37 -10.81 -5.80 -12.94
C SER A 37 -11.75 -5.17 -13.97
N LEU A 38 -11.18 -4.46 -14.92
CA LEU A 38 -11.83 -3.93 -16.11
C LEU A 38 -12.52 -5.06 -16.90
N ASN A 39 -13.80 -5.25 -16.64
CA ASN A 39 -14.69 -5.90 -17.59
C ASN A 39 -14.83 -4.99 -18.80
N ALA A 40 -14.41 -5.50 -19.97
CA ALA A 40 -14.48 -4.84 -21.25
C ALA A 40 -15.94 -4.69 -21.70
N THR A 41 -16.57 -3.59 -21.31
CA THR A 41 -17.66 -2.99 -22.05
C THR A 41 -17.11 -1.74 -22.74
N SER A 42 -17.37 -1.59 -24.03
CA SER A 42 -16.94 -0.47 -24.87
C SER A 42 -17.59 0.84 -24.40
N HIS A 43 -17.15 1.39 -23.29
CA HIS A 43 -17.45 2.78 -22.95
C HIS A 43 -16.55 3.68 -23.78
N ALA A 44 -17.14 4.59 -24.54
CA ALA A 44 -16.43 5.69 -25.18
C ALA A 44 -15.60 6.40 -24.10
N LEU A 45 -14.28 6.57 -24.33
CA LEU A 45 -13.40 7.29 -23.42
C LEU A 45 -13.93 8.71 -23.24
N ASP A 46 -14.29 9.09 -22.03
CA ASP A 46 -14.62 10.46 -21.68
C ASP A 46 -13.32 11.29 -21.50
N PHE A 47 -13.47 12.58 -21.21
CA PHE A 47 -12.33 13.49 -21.03
C PHE A 47 -11.40 13.03 -19.91
N ASP A 48 -11.94 12.69 -18.73
CA ASP A 48 -11.16 12.33 -17.54
C ASP A 48 -10.42 11.00 -17.72
N THR A 49 -11.08 10.02 -18.31
CA THR A 49 -10.45 8.72 -18.64
C THR A 49 -9.36 8.90 -19.69
N THR A 50 -9.58 9.73 -20.70
CA THR A 50 -8.58 10.04 -21.73
C THR A 50 -7.39 10.79 -21.14
N GLN A 51 -7.63 11.79 -20.30
CA GLN A 51 -6.58 12.55 -19.61
C GLN A 51 -5.76 11.64 -18.70
N THR A 52 -6.42 10.75 -17.95
CA THR A 52 -5.76 9.78 -17.07
C THR A 52 -4.87 8.83 -17.85
N LEU A 53 -5.36 8.26 -18.96
CA LEU A 53 -4.57 7.40 -19.82
C LEU A 53 -3.32 8.11 -20.37
N ILE A 54 -3.48 9.34 -20.85
CA ILE A 54 -2.38 10.15 -21.38
C ILE A 54 -1.35 10.46 -20.29
N ASN A 55 -1.80 10.81 -19.08
CA ASN A 55 -0.92 11.07 -17.96
C ASN A 55 -0.14 9.81 -17.54
N ASN A 56 -0.81 8.66 -17.42
CA ASN A 56 -0.16 7.41 -17.03
C ASN A 56 0.87 6.95 -18.07
N ILE A 57 0.62 7.17 -19.36
CA ILE A 57 1.61 6.91 -20.41
C ILE A 57 2.79 7.89 -20.30
N LYS A 58 2.56 9.17 -20.06
CA LYS A 58 3.61 10.18 -19.85
C LYS A 58 4.50 9.85 -18.65
N LEU A 59 3.91 9.36 -17.57
CA LEU A 59 4.61 8.97 -16.34
C LEU A 59 5.25 7.58 -16.43
N ASN A 60 5.16 6.90 -17.58
CA ASN A 60 5.62 5.53 -17.79
C ASN A 60 5.00 4.50 -16.81
N GLU A 61 3.80 4.79 -16.34
CA GLU A 61 2.98 3.87 -15.53
C GLU A 61 2.23 2.83 -16.38
N LEU A 62 2.23 3.01 -17.70
CA LEU A 62 1.65 2.08 -18.68
C LEU A 62 2.63 1.81 -19.81
N ASP A 63 2.68 0.54 -20.24
CA ASP A 63 3.47 0.15 -21.40
C ASP A 63 2.89 0.72 -22.71
N TYR A 64 3.71 1.46 -23.44
CA TYR A 64 3.34 2.14 -24.68
C TYR A 64 2.81 1.20 -25.75
N LEU A 65 3.49 0.08 -26.01
CA LEU A 65 3.11 -0.82 -27.09
C LEU A 65 1.90 -1.67 -26.72
N GLN A 66 1.81 -2.11 -25.46
CA GLN A 66 0.67 -2.89 -24.99
C GLN A 66 -0.62 -2.03 -24.91
N ASN A 67 -0.51 -0.74 -24.70
CA ASN A 67 -1.63 0.20 -24.68
C ASN A 67 -1.77 1.04 -25.96
N GLY A 68 -1.08 0.66 -27.04
CA GLY A 68 -1.06 1.38 -28.31
C GLY A 68 -2.46 1.60 -28.94
N ASP A 69 -3.35 0.60 -28.84
CA ASP A 69 -4.72 0.72 -29.35
C ASP A 69 -5.53 1.74 -28.53
N LYS A 70 -5.41 1.72 -27.21
CA LYS A 70 -6.06 2.72 -26.34
C LYS A 70 -5.53 4.11 -26.59
N LEU A 71 -4.22 4.29 -26.78
CA LEU A 71 -3.63 5.57 -27.12
C LEU A 71 -4.10 6.06 -28.49
N THR A 72 -4.21 5.17 -29.47
CA THR A 72 -4.77 5.47 -30.80
C THR A 72 -6.22 5.92 -30.71
N GLN A 73 -7.01 5.27 -29.86
CA GLN A 73 -8.40 5.66 -29.59
C GLN A 73 -8.48 7.02 -28.89
N ALA A 74 -7.65 7.26 -27.86
CA ALA A 74 -7.56 8.53 -27.15
C ALA A 74 -7.19 9.69 -28.09
N PHE A 75 -6.24 9.45 -28.99
CA PHE A 75 -5.86 10.42 -30.02
C PHE A 75 -7.02 10.76 -30.97
N LYS A 76 -7.81 9.78 -31.41
CA LYS A 76 -8.98 10.02 -32.29
C LYS A 76 -10.09 10.78 -31.56
N ILE A 77 -10.48 10.29 -30.38
CA ILE A 77 -11.57 10.89 -29.61
C ILE A 77 -11.26 12.32 -29.20
N SER A 78 -10.04 12.61 -28.76
CA SER A 78 -9.64 13.97 -28.40
C SER A 78 -9.75 14.95 -29.56
N LYS A 79 -9.54 14.46 -30.81
CA LYS A 79 -9.75 15.23 -32.05
C LYS A 79 -11.23 15.47 -32.31
N ASP A 80 -12.03 14.40 -32.29
CA ASP A 80 -13.46 14.42 -32.62
C ASP A 80 -14.27 15.28 -31.62
N GLN A 81 -13.83 15.31 -30.35
CA GLN A 81 -14.44 16.11 -29.29
C GLN A 81 -13.86 17.53 -29.16
N ASN A 82 -12.92 17.94 -30.05
CA ASN A 82 -12.27 19.26 -30.03
C ASN A 82 -11.57 19.61 -28.69
N TRP A 83 -10.98 18.62 -28.01
CA TRP A 83 -10.17 18.83 -26.80
C TRP A 83 -8.76 19.28 -27.16
N GLU A 84 -8.61 20.49 -27.63
CA GLU A 84 -7.42 20.98 -28.34
C GLU A 84 -6.10 20.68 -27.60
N LYS A 85 -5.99 21.07 -26.33
CA LYS A 85 -4.77 20.83 -25.54
C LYS A 85 -4.49 19.33 -25.37
N LEU A 86 -5.51 18.56 -24.97
CA LEU A 86 -5.41 17.12 -24.75
C LEU A 86 -5.10 16.39 -26.05
N HIS A 87 -5.68 16.87 -27.16
CA HIS A 87 -5.42 16.33 -28.50
C HIS A 87 -3.95 16.50 -28.94
N LEU A 88 -3.36 17.68 -28.70
CA LEU A 88 -1.94 17.91 -29.04
C LEU A 88 -1.01 17.02 -28.18
N GLU A 89 -1.33 16.82 -26.92
CA GLU A 89 -0.62 15.89 -26.05
C GLU A 89 -0.74 14.42 -26.54
N ALA A 90 -1.97 13.99 -26.86
CA ALA A 90 -2.21 12.65 -27.42
C ALA A 90 -1.51 12.47 -28.78
N ALA A 91 -1.50 13.51 -29.63
CA ALA A 91 -0.85 13.48 -30.93
C ALA A 91 0.69 13.35 -30.81
N ALA A 92 1.33 14.00 -29.82
CA ALA A 92 2.76 13.86 -29.56
C ALA A 92 3.11 12.44 -29.09
N LEU A 93 2.29 11.87 -28.18
CA LEU A 93 2.48 10.47 -27.74
C LEU A 93 2.21 9.47 -28.88
N TYR A 94 1.25 9.77 -29.74
CA TYR A 94 0.97 8.95 -30.92
C TYR A 94 2.15 8.98 -31.93
N ALA A 95 2.83 10.10 -32.08
CA ALA A 95 4.08 10.17 -32.86
C ALA A 95 5.15 9.22 -32.29
N GLU A 96 5.35 9.23 -30.97
CA GLU A 96 6.29 8.29 -30.33
C GLU A 96 5.82 6.82 -30.49
N LEU A 97 4.51 6.55 -30.43
CA LEU A 97 3.97 5.20 -30.68
C LEU A 97 4.30 4.74 -32.12
N LEU A 98 4.06 5.59 -33.10
CA LEU A 98 4.40 5.28 -34.52
C LEU A 98 5.89 5.01 -34.69
N PHE A 99 6.74 5.80 -34.00
CA PHE A 99 8.19 5.56 -34.01
C PHE A 99 8.55 4.21 -33.38
N ARG A 100 7.97 3.87 -32.23
CA ARG A 100 8.20 2.60 -31.52
C ARG A 100 7.69 1.39 -32.29
N GLN A 101 6.61 1.57 -33.06
CA GLN A 101 6.06 0.55 -34.00
C GLN A 101 6.81 0.49 -35.34
N GLU A 102 7.83 1.32 -35.54
CA GLU A 102 8.61 1.42 -36.78
C GLU A 102 7.79 1.82 -38.02
N LYS A 103 6.65 2.50 -37.80
CA LYS A 103 5.75 3.01 -38.86
C LYS A 103 6.21 4.38 -39.37
N TYR A 104 7.42 4.46 -39.90
CA TYR A 104 8.10 5.73 -40.24
C TYR A 104 7.36 6.57 -41.29
N ALA A 105 6.77 5.95 -42.32
CA ALA A 105 5.97 6.67 -43.31
C ALA A 105 4.75 7.38 -42.67
N ALA A 106 4.03 6.68 -41.82
CA ALA A 106 2.90 7.25 -41.08
C ALA A 106 3.36 8.33 -40.08
N LEU A 107 4.50 8.11 -39.40
CA LEU A 107 5.14 9.08 -38.54
C LEU A 107 5.44 10.38 -39.26
N ASN A 108 6.13 10.30 -40.42
CA ASN A 108 6.49 11.50 -41.19
C ASN A 108 5.28 12.27 -41.72
N THR A 109 4.22 11.57 -42.12
CA THR A 109 2.95 12.19 -42.50
C THR A 109 2.33 12.91 -41.29
N HIS A 110 2.30 12.27 -40.14
CA HIS A 110 1.78 12.80 -38.88
C HIS A 110 2.57 14.06 -38.44
N LEU A 111 3.89 13.97 -38.40
CA LEU A 111 4.78 15.09 -38.02
C LEU A 111 4.62 16.28 -38.99
N SER A 112 4.54 16.04 -40.33
CA SER A 112 4.36 17.11 -41.32
C SER A 112 3.03 17.85 -41.17
N TYR A 113 1.99 17.20 -40.64
CA TYR A 113 0.70 17.81 -40.36
C TYR A 113 0.77 18.70 -39.11
N TYR A 114 1.22 18.15 -37.96
CA TYR A 114 1.20 18.86 -36.68
C TYR A 114 2.25 19.97 -36.57
N LEU A 115 3.44 19.81 -37.13
CA LEU A 115 4.48 20.85 -37.09
C LEU A 115 4.17 22.09 -37.93
N LYS A 116 3.10 22.06 -38.76
CA LYS A 116 2.55 23.25 -39.42
C LYS A 116 1.57 24.06 -38.56
N ASN A 117 1.14 23.50 -37.42
CA ASN A 117 0.21 24.20 -36.52
C ASN A 117 0.94 25.37 -35.84
N LYS A 118 0.42 26.61 -36.08
CA LYS A 118 1.01 27.86 -35.55
C LYS A 118 0.90 27.98 -34.01
N GLU A 119 -0.09 27.32 -33.41
CA GLU A 119 -0.31 27.34 -31.95
C GLU A 119 0.56 26.32 -31.20
N LEU A 120 1.09 25.31 -31.89
CA LEU A 120 1.88 24.27 -31.26
C LEU A 120 3.11 24.79 -30.50
N PRO A 121 3.87 25.80 -30.99
CA PRO A 121 5.02 26.35 -30.25
C PRO A 121 4.64 27.00 -28.91
N ASN A 122 3.39 27.38 -28.72
CA ASN A 122 2.89 27.93 -27.44
C ASN A 122 2.84 26.83 -26.34
N GLN A 123 2.75 25.58 -26.73
CA GLN A 123 2.82 24.41 -25.84
C GLN A 123 4.23 23.80 -25.88
N LYS A 124 5.22 24.52 -25.33
CA LYS A 124 6.67 24.22 -25.47
C LYS A 124 7.05 22.75 -25.29
N SER A 125 6.64 22.12 -24.19
CA SER A 125 6.99 20.73 -23.91
C SER A 125 6.41 19.76 -24.96
N VAL A 126 5.17 19.99 -25.41
CA VAL A 126 4.53 19.18 -26.47
C VAL A 126 5.23 19.38 -27.80
N TYR A 127 5.56 20.63 -28.12
CA TYR A 127 6.33 20.95 -29.33
C TYR A 127 7.69 20.24 -29.36
N LEU A 128 8.39 20.22 -28.24
CA LEU A 128 9.68 19.52 -28.13
C LEU A 128 9.55 17.99 -28.30
N LEU A 129 8.46 17.37 -27.85
CA LEU A 129 8.20 15.96 -28.12
C LEU A 129 8.01 15.67 -29.62
N PHE A 130 7.36 16.57 -30.35
CA PHE A 130 7.28 16.47 -31.80
C PHE A 130 8.65 16.64 -32.46
N LEU A 131 9.48 17.60 -32.01
CA LEU A 131 10.84 17.79 -32.53
C LEU A 131 11.76 16.60 -32.19
N GLU A 132 11.62 16.00 -30.99
CA GLU A 132 12.33 14.75 -30.65
C GLU A 132 11.96 13.64 -31.63
N SER A 133 10.68 13.41 -31.90
CA SER A 133 10.22 12.41 -32.86
C SER A 133 10.68 12.72 -34.30
N GLN A 134 10.69 14.00 -34.67
CA GLN A 134 11.19 14.45 -35.97
C GLN A 134 12.68 14.19 -36.12
N LEU A 135 13.50 14.55 -35.12
CA LEU A 135 14.94 14.32 -35.16
C LEU A 135 15.28 12.83 -35.25
N LYS A 136 14.56 12.00 -34.45
CA LYS A 136 14.70 10.53 -34.50
C LYS A 136 14.36 9.96 -35.87
N SER A 137 13.35 10.50 -36.56
CA SER A 137 12.98 10.08 -37.92
C SER A 137 14.00 10.53 -38.92
N LEU A 138 14.41 11.81 -38.91
CA LEU A 138 15.40 12.38 -39.85
C LEU A 138 16.80 11.76 -39.72
N ALA A 139 17.20 11.36 -38.52
CA ALA A 139 18.50 10.70 -38.30
C ALA A 139 18.65 9.39 -39.08
N ARG A 140 17.54 8.78 -39.49
CA ARG A 140 17.49 7.52 -40.25
C ARG A 140 17.46 7.73 -41.76
N ASP A 141 17.28 8.96 -42.24
CA ASP A 141 17.20 9.26 -43.64
C ASP A 141 18.61 9.21 -44.30
N ALA A 142 18.65 8.85 -45.56
CA ALA A 142 19.90 8.83 -46.31
C ALA A 142 20.57 10.21 -46.45
N ASN A 143 19.79 11.28 -46.34
CA ASN A 143 20.29 12.66 -46.32
C ASN A 143 20.41 13.17 -44.86
N PRO A 144 21.61 13.31 -44.29
CA PRO A 144 21.82 13.73 -42.91
C PRO A 144 21.63 15.24 -42.68
N ALA A 145 21.58 16.08 -43.75
CA ALA A 145 21.57 17.53 -43.59
C ALA A 145 20.37 18.09 -42.81
N PRO A 146 19.12 17.65 -43.04
CA PRO A 146 17.98 18.11 -42.25
C PRO A 146 18.07 17.74 -40.76
N ALA A 147 18.54 16.51 -40.44
CA ALA A 147 18.76 16.06 -39.08
C ALA A 147 19.85 16.90 -38.40
N HIS A 148 20.95 17.18 -39.05
CA HIS A 148 22.04 18.01 -38.54
C HIS A 148 21.56 19.43 -38.23
N THR A 149 20.80 20.06 -39.15
CA THR A 149 20.25 21.39 -38.95
C THR A 149 19.31 21.46 -37.75
N LEU A 150 18.46 20.45 -37.58
CA LEU A 150 17.53 20.40 -36.43
C LEU A 150 18.30 20.16 -35.13
N ALA A 151 19.29 19.27 -35.11
CA ALA A 151 20.12 19.01 -33.95
C ALA A 151 20.85 20.26 -33.46
N THR A 152 21.49 21.01 -34.40
CA THR A 152 22.18 22.27 -34.08
C THR A 152 21.24 23.31 -33.48
N LYS A 153 20.04 23.47 -34.05
CA LYS A 153 19.01 24.39 -33.47
C LYS A 153 18.60 24.00 -32.07
N LEU A 154 18.43 22.70 -31.77
CA LEU A 154 18.08 22.21 -30.46
C LEU A 154 19.22 22.44 -29.44
N GLU A 155 20.49 22.23 -29.84
CA GLU A 155 21.66 22.55 -29.00
C GLU A 155 21.73 24.04 -28.66
N GLU A 156 21.59 24.93 -29.63
CA GLU A 156 21.63 26.38 -29.45
C GLU A 156 20.52 26.88 -28.53
N SER A 157 19.35 26.23 -28.57
CA SER A 157 18.19 26.62 -27.75
C SER A 157 18.25 26.09 -26.30
N LEU A 158 19.13 25.12 -26.01
CA LEU A 158 19.10 24.33 -24.78
C LEU A 158 19.00 25.17 -23.48
N GLN A 159 19.78 26.27 -23.40
CA GLN A 159 19.82 27.10 -22.21
C GLN A 159 18.55 27.90 -21.93
N GLN A 160 17.66 28.03 -22.93
CA GLN A 160 16.41 28.80 -22.83
C GLN A 160 15.24 27.98 -22.28
N HIS A 161 15.46 26.70 -21.96
CA HIS A 161 14.44 25.74 -21.59
C HIS A 161 14.48 25.35 -20.11
N SER A 162 13.32 24.95 -19.57
CA SER A 162 13.21 24.39 -18.22
C SER A 162 13.92 23.03 -18.12
N THR A 163 14.18 22.54 -16.91
CA THR A 163 14.84 21.24 -16.69
C THR A 163 14.17 20.10 -17.44
N LYS A 164 12.84 19.98 -17.39
CA LYS A 164 12.06 18.94 -18.09
C LYS A 164 12.20 19.07 -19.62
N GLU A 165 12.16 20.27 -20.14
CA GLU A 165 12.33 20.54 -21.56
C GLU A 165 13.76 20.23 -22.02
N LYS A 166 14.78 20.57 -21.22
CA LYS A 166 16.18 20.18 -21.49
C LYS A 166 16.35 18.67 -21.57
N ILE A 167 15.71 17.90 -20.68
CA ILE A 167 15.74 16.43 -20.72
C ILE A 167 15.21 15.90 -22.07
N ILE A 168 14.10 16.45 -22.59
CA ILE A 168 13.54 16.05 -23.89
C ILE A 168 14.54 16.35 -25.02
N ILE A 169 15.13 17.55 -25.02
CA ILE A 169 16.12 17.95 -26.03
C ILE A 169 17.35 17.03 -25.98
N LEU A 170 17.90 16.78 -24.78
CA LEU A 170 19.08 15.94 -24.61
C LEU A 170 18.82 14.47 -24.99
N ARG A 171 17.60 13.95 -24.79
CA ARG A 171 17.22 12.63 -25.29
C ARG A 171 17.24 12.58 -26.83
N ALA A 172 16.69 13.60 -27.47
CA ALA A 172 16.69 13.72 -28.92
C ALA A 172 18.12 13.79 -29.50
N LEU A 173 18.97 14.63 -28.90
CA LEU A 173 20.37 14.79 -29.27
C LEU A 173 21.19 13.52 -29.02
N ALA A 174 21.01 12.85 -27.88
CA ALA A 174 21.68 11.58 -27.60
C ALA A 174 21.29 10.49 -28.59
N TYR A 175 20.02 10.46 -29.03
CA TYR A 175 19.63 9.56 -30.13
C TYR A 175 20.36 9.88 -31.41
N TYR A 176 20.31 11.13 -31.86
CA TYR A 176 20.94 11.61 -33.09
C TYR A 176 22.45 11.32 -33.13
N TYR A 177 23.18 11.71 -32.06
CA TYR A 177 24.62 11.48 -32.00
C TYR A 177 25.02 10.01 -31.91
N THR A 178 24.17 9.16 -31.29
CA THR A 178 24.41 7.71 -31.33
C THR A 178 24.25 7.15 -32.77
N ASP A 179 23.24 7.62 -33.49
CA ASP A 179 22.93 7.13 -34.85
C ASP A 179 23.95 7.61 -35.89
N THR A 180 24.55 8.78 -35.65
CA THR A 180 25.60 9.35 -36.52
C THR A 180 27.03 9.01 -36.09
N ASP A 181 27.24 8.06 -35.20
CA ASP A 181 28.54 7.60 -34.68
C ASP A 181 29.36 8.68 -33.96
N ALA A 182 28.76 9.78 -33.57
CA ALA A 182 29.40 10.84 -32.83
C ALA A 182 29.49 10.50 -31.30
N LEU A 183 30.17 9.38 -31.00
CA LEU A 183 30.17 8.75 -29.66
C LEU A 183 30.54 9.68 -28.51
N LYS A 184 31.54 10.59 -28.74
CA LYS A 184 31.94 11.57 -27.72
C LYS A 184 30.84 12.59 -27.41
N LYS A 185 30.14 13.06 -28.46
CA LYS A 185 28.97 13.93 -28.28
C LYS A 185 27.82 13.19 -27.63
N THR A 186 27.58 11.92 -28.02
CA THR A 186 26.60 11.07 -27.32
C THR A 186 26.88 11.01 -25.84
N LEU A 187 28.13 10.73 -25.45
CA LEU A 187 28.51 10.62 -24.05
C LEU A 187 28.28 11.94 -23.27
N ASN A 188 28.70 13.07 -23.87
CA ASN A 188 28.57 14.38 -23.22
C ASN A 188 27.11 14.77 -22.99
N VAL A 189 26.24 14.67 -24.02
CA VAL A 189 24.82 15.00 -23.90
C VAL A 189 24.06 14.01 -23.01
N ALA A 190 24.47 12.72 -23.03
CA ALA A 190 23.83 11.71 -22.19
C ALA A 190 24.17 11.87 -20.69
N LEU A 191 25.41 12.27 -20.36
CA LEU A 191 25.80 12.58 -18.97
C LEU A 191 25.09 13.84 -18.45
N GLU A 192 24.99 14.89 -19.30
CA GLU A 192 24.22 16.09 -18.94
C GLU A 192 22.74 15.78 -18.74
N GLY A 193 22.15 15.00 -19.63
CA GLY A 193 20.77 14.57 -19.50
C GLY A 193 20.53 13.69 -18.26
N LEU A 194 21.48 12.82 -17.94
CA LEU A 194 21.43 11.99 -16.72
C LEU A 194 21.47 12.83 -15.45
N GLU A 195 22.35 13.83 -15.39
CA GLU A 195 22.42 14.76 -14.25
C GLU A 195 21.07 15.44 -14.00
N LEU A 196 20.43 15.92 -15.07
CA LEU A 196 19.13 16.57 -14.96
C LEU A 196 18.01 15.58 -14.60
N ALA A 197 18.03 14.37 -15.16
CA ALA A 197 17.06 13.32 -14.87
C ALA A 197 17.17 12.79 -13.43
N LEU A 198 18.37 12.76 -12.85
CA LEU A 198 18.58 12.43 -11.44
C LEU A 198 18.01 13.52 -10.51
N LYS A 199 18.16 14.80 -10.87
CA LYS A 199 17.60 15.92 -10.10
C LYS A 199 16.06 16.00 -10.17
N ASP A 200 15.47 15.61 -11.30
CA ASP A 200 13.99 15.63 -11.51
C ASP A 200 13.33 14.30 -11.09
N ASP A 201 14.10 13.31 -10.61
CA ASP A 201 13.68 11.95 -10.25
C ASP A 201 12.93 11.20 -11.39
N ASP A 202 13.30 11.49 -12.65
CA ASP A 202 12.74 10.87 -13.85
C ASP A 202 13.44 9.55 -14.15
N SER A 203 12.96 8.43 -13.56
CA SER A 203 13.54 7.10 -13.73
C SER A 203 13.59 6.63 -15.20
N ALA A 204 12.62 7.00 -16.03
CA ALA A 204 12.59 6.61 -17.43
C ALA A 204 13.71 7.30 -18.23
N SER A 205 13.91 8.61 -18.03
CA SER A 205 15.00 9.35 -18.64
C SER A 205 16.36 8.94 -18.07
N GLN A 206 16.45 8.63 -16.75
CA GLN A 206 17.66 8.02 -16.17
C GLN A 206 18.04 6.72 -16.90
N GLY A 207 17.09 5.80 -17.04
CA GLY A 207 17.29 4.53 -17.76
C GLY A 207 17.72 4.76 -19.20
N TYR A 208 17.13 5.75 -19.88
CA TYR A 208 17.49 6.12 -21.25
C TYR A 208 18.96 6.57 -21.35
N PHE A 209 19.37 7.52 -20.50
CA PHE A 209 20.71 8.06 -20.53
C PHE A 209 21.75 7.04 -20.05
N PHE A 210 21.47 6.28 -18.99
CA PHE A 210 22.34 5.18 -18.56
C PHE A 210 22.63 4.20 -19.71
N ARG A 211 21.61 3.80 -20.46
CA ARG A 211 21.79 2.91 -21.61
C ARG A 211 22.62 3.56 -22.72
N LYS A 212 22.37 4.85 -23.02
CA LYS A 212 23.16 5.58 -24.03
C LYS A 212 24.64 5.71 -23.65
N ILE A 213 24.91 5.94 -22.36
CA ILE A 213 26.27 5.98 -21.81
C ILE A 213 26.92 4.59 -21.91
N ALA A 214 26.17 3.53 -21.54
CA ALA A 214 26.64 2.15 -21.65
C ALA A 214 27.02 1.77 -23.11
N ASP A 215 26.12 2.08 -24.06
CA ASP A 215 26.35 1.83 -25.48
C ASP A 215 27.60 2.59 -25.94
N ALA A 216 27.78 3.86 -25.58
CA ALA A 216 28.94 4.67 -25.95
C ALA A 216 30.25 4.11 -25.35
N TYR A 217 30.27 3.75 -24.06
CA TYR A 217 31.45 3.11 -23.45
C TYR A 217 31.78 1.75 -24.06
N ASN A 218 30.75 0.97 -24.41
CA ASN A 218 30.95 -0.31 -25.09
C ASN A 218 31.69 -0.13 -26.43
N TYR A 219 31.31 0.87 -27.24
CA TYR A 219 32.00 1.22 -28.48
C TYR A 219 33.40 1.80 -28.27
N LEU A 220 33.62 2.53 -27.17
CA LEU A 220 34.93 3.05 -26.78
C LEU A 220 35.85 1.97 -26.17
N ASN A 221 35.39 0.73 -26.09
CA ASN A 221 36.07 -0.41 -25.48
C ASN A 221 36.33 -0.28 -23.96
N GLU A 222 35.59 0.61 -23.27
CA GLU A 222 35.62 0.82 -21.81
C GLU A 222 34.63 -0.15 -21.14
N LYS A 223 34.94 -1.46 -21.20
CA LYS A 223 33.98 -2.53 -20.86
C LYS A 223 33.45 -2.48 -19.44
N ASP A 224 34.26 -2.15 -18.44
CA ASP A 224 33.83 -2.09 -17.03
C ASP A 224 32.79 -0.98 -16.83
N LYS A 225 33.01 0.20 -17.42
CA LYS A 225 32.03 1.29 -17.40
C LYS A 225 30.76 0.92 -18.16
N ALA A 226 30.90 0.27 -19.33
CA ALA A 226 29.75 -0.19 -20.09
C ALA A 226 28.85 -1.14 -19.27
N VAL A 227 29.44 -2.12 -18.55
CA VAL A 227 28.69 -3.02 -17.65
C VAL A 227 28.04 -2.26 -16.51
N TYR A 228 28.75 -1.33 -15.87
CA TYR A 228 28.22 -0.53 -14.79
C TYR A 228 26.98 0.24 -15.20
N TYR A 229 27.08 1.02 -16.27
CA TYR A 229 25.97 1.84 -16.75
C TYR A 229 24.82 1.00 -17.35
N ALA A 230 25.11 -0.13 -18.00
CA ALA A 230 24.07 -1.04 -18.49
C ALA A 230 23.24 -1.65 -17.36
N LYS A 231 23.88 -2.03 -16.25
CA LYS A 231 23.17 -2.48 -15.03
C LYS A 231 22.30 -1.38 -14.41
N LYS A 232 22.81 -0.15 -14.36
CA LYS A 232 22.04 1.02 -13.90
C LYS A 232 20.84 1.29 -14.81
N ALA A 233 20.99 1.16 -16.12
CA ALA A 233 19.89 1.29 -17.08
C ALA A 233 18.79 0.26 -16.82
N VAL A 234 19.17 -1.01 -16.61
CA VAL A 234 18.23 -2.08 -16.29
C VAL A 234 17.47 -1.74 -14.98
N ALA A 235 18.18 -1.39 -13.90
CA ALA A 235 17.58 -1.07 -12.63
C ALA A 235 16.60 0.11 -12.72
N ALA A 236 16.95 1.17 -13.47
CA ALA A 236 16.08 2.31 -13.66
C ALA A 236 14.81 1.96 -14.46
N TYR A 237 14.93 1.17 -15.53
CA TYR A 237 13.78 0.78 -16.33
C TYR A 237 12.88 -0.26 -15.65
N GLU A 238 13.41 -1.14 -14.81
CA GLU A 238 12.62 -2.08 -14.02
C GLU A 238 11.69 -1.37 -13.01
N GLN A 239 11.97 -0.11 -12.67
CA GLN A 239 11.08 0.74 -11.87
C GLN A 239 9.93 1.35 -12.69
N THR A 240 9.96 1.26 -14.01
CA THR A 240 8.94 1.77 -14.92
C THR A 240 8.09 0.65 -15.48
N GLN A 241 6.96 1.00 -16.10
CA GLN A 241 6.14 0.05 -16.87
C GLN A 241 6.48 0.05 -18.38
N ASP A 242 7.58 0.71 -18.78
CA ASP A 242 8.02 0.74 -20.20
C ASP A 242 8.75 -0.56 -20.59
N GLY A 243 7.97 -1.57 -20.97
CA GLY A 243 8.51 -2.88 -21.34
C GLY A 243 9.46 -2.85 -22.54
N LEU A 244 9.23 -1.95 -23.51
CA LEU A 244 10.11 -1.84 -24.68
C LEU A 244 11.51 -1.37 -24.28
N PHE A 245 11.62 -0.31 -23.49
CA PHE A 245 12.92 0.20 -23.08
C PHE A 245 13.60 -0.72 -22.07
N THR A 246 12.82 -1.38 -21.20
CA THR A 246 13.33 -2.44 -20.33
C THR A 246 13.94 -3.59 -21.15
N ALA A 247 13.25 -4.06 -22.20
CA ALA A 247 13.78 -5.11 -23.07
C ALA A 247 15.05 -4.66 -23.84
N LYS A 248 15.08 -3.40 -24.29
CA LYS A 248 16.28 -2.83 -24.92
C LYS A 248 17.46 -2.72 -23.94
N ALA A 249 17.20 -2.41 -22.67
CA ALA A 249 18.24 -2.37 -21.63
C ALA A 249 18.75 -3.79 -21.32
N TYR A 250 17.88 -4.80 -21.25
CA TYR A 250 18.29 -6.20 -21.12
C TYR A 250 19.15 -6.64 -22.29
N TRP A 251 18.75 -6.32 -23.52
CA TRP A 251 19.55 -6.64 -24.71
C TRP A 251 20.92 -5.95 -24.66
N SER A 252 21.00 -4.66 -24.34
CA SER A 252 22.25 -3.92 -24.22
C SER A 252 23.18 -4.54 -23.17
N LEU A 253 22.67 -4.83 -21.95
CA LEU A 253 23.44 -5.50 -20.90
C LEU A 253 23.89 -6.90 -21.33
N GLY A 254 23.01 -7.69 -21.96
CA GLY A 254 23.35 -9.02 -22.48
C GLY A 254 24.50 -8.98 -23.46
N ASN A 255 24.53 -8.01 -24.40
CA ASN A 255 25.63 -7.86 -25.36
C ASN A 255 26.94 -7.45 -24.67
N VAL A 256 26.93 -6.50 -23.77
CA VAL A 256 28.13 -6.11 -23.02
C VAL A 256 28.70 -7.29 -22.23
N LEU A 257 27.82 -8.08 -21.57
CA LEU A 257 28.23 -9.30 -20.86
C LEU A 257 28.83 -10.36 -21.79
N LEU A 258 28.29 -10.48 -22.99
CA LEU A 258 28.83 -11.39 -24.02
C LEU A 258 30.26 -10.98 -24.44
N GLU A 259 30.48 -9.69 -24.67
CA GLU A 259 31.80 -9.16 -25.07
C GLU A 259 32.86 -9.35 -23.96
N ILE A 260 32.48 -9.31 -22.67
CA ILE A 260 33.38 -9.61 -21.54
C ILE A 260 33.43 -11.11 -21.23
N LYS A 261 32.99 -11.98 -22.14
CA LYS A 261 33.07 -13.44 -22.05
C LYS A 261 32.28 -14.03 -20.86
N LYS A 262 31.12 -13.46 -20.56
CA LYS A 262 30.15 -13.97 -19.56
C LYS A 262 28.86 -14.47 -20.23
N PRO A 263 28.92 -15.52 -21.09
CA PRO A 263 27.77 -15.92 -21.91
C PRO A 263 26.57 -16.43 -21.09
N LYS A 264 26.82 -17.06 -19.95
CA LYS A 264 25.73 -17.55 -19.07
C LYS A 264 24.90 -16.39 -18.50
N ASP A 265 25.58 -15.34 -18.02
CA ASP A 265 24.91 -14.16 -17.49
C ASP A 265 24.22 -13.37 -18.61
N ALA A 266 24.85 -13.28 -19.79
CA ALA A 266 24.28 -12.64 -20.96
C ALA A 266 22.96 -13.27 -21.39
N LEU A 267 22.89 -14.60 -21.42
CA LEU A 267 21.72 -15.36 -21.86
C LEU A 267 20.47 -15.02 -21.00
N ILE A 268 20.64 -14.85 -19.68
CA ILE A 268 19.53 -14.49 -18.77
C ILE A 268 18.84 -13.20 -19.22
N TYR A 269 19.60 -12.19 -19.59
CA TYR A 269 19.04 -10.89 -20.02
C TYR A 269 18.56 -10.93 -21.47
N LEU A 270 19.26 -11.64 -22.35
CA LEU A 270 18.84 -11.79 -23.74
C LEU A 270 17.53 -12.55 -23.87
N ASP A 271 17.30 -13.60 -23.07
CA ASP A 271 16.03 -14.32 -23.04
C ASP A 271 14.87 -13.43 -22.55
N LYS A 272 15.10 -12.60 -21.53
CA LYS A 272 14.12 -11.61 -21.10
C LYS A 272 13.76 -10.62 -22.22
N ALA A 273 14.76 -10.13 -22.94
CA ALA A 273 14.56 -9.22 -24.07
C ALA A 273 13.78 -9.90 -25.21
N LEU A 274 14.19 -11.12 -25.58
CA LEU A 274 13.56 -11.92 -26.62
C LEU A 274 12.09 -12.20 -26.33
N LEU A 275 11.77 -12.56 -25.07
CA LEU A 275 10.40 -12.82 -24.63
C LEU A 275 9.50 -11.60 -24.83
N TYR A 276 9.97 -10.40 -24.45
CA TYR A 276 9.21 -9.17 -24.66
C TYR A 276 9.05 -8.84 -26.13
N PHE A 277 10.12 -8.86 -26.92
CA PHE A 277 10.05 -8.56 -28.36
C PHE A 277 9.10 -9.51 -29.08
N LYS A 278 9.07 -10.79 -28.69
CA LYS A 278 8.12 -11.78 -29.21
C LYS A 278 6.68 -11.44 -28.83
N LYS A 279 6.43 -11.06 -27.56
CA LYS A 279 5.11 -10.67 -27.05
C LYS A 279 4.49 -9.50 -27.83
N VAL A 280 5.32 -8.50 -28.20
CA VAL A 280 4.85 -7.31 -28.92
C VAL A 280 5.07 -7.38 -30.44
N ASN A 281 5.49 -8.54 -30.94
CA ASN A 281 5.78 -8.81 -32.37
C ASN A 281 6.76 -7.80 -33.00
N MET A 282 7.80 -7.40 -32.24
CA MET A 282 8.80 -6.44 -32.69
C MET A 282 9.91 -7.15 -33.50
N GLN A 283 9.73 -7.23 -34.80
CA GLN A 283 10.62 -8.00 -35.68
C GLN A 283 12.08 -7.57 -35.55
N LYS A 284 12.37 -6.27 -35.57
CA LYS A 284 13.73 -5.74 -35.40
C LYS A 284 14.35 -6.13 -34.05
N GLY A 285 13.59 -6.02 -32.93
CA GLY A 285 14.08 -6.45 -31.61
C GLY A 285 14.40 -7.96 -31.59
N LEU A 286 13.56 -8.76 -32.23
CA LEU A 286 13.76 -10.20 -32.36
C LEU A 286 15.07 -10.51 -33.08
N THR A 287 15.37 -9.84 -34.22
CA THR A 287 16.62 -10.10 -34.97
C THR A 287 17.85 -9.80 -34.13
N PHE A 288 17.86 -8.72 -33.37
CA PHE A 288 18.98 -8.36 -32.49
C PHE A 288 19.21 -9.38 -31.37
N ALA A 289 18.13 -9.75 -30.66
CA ALA A 289 18.22 -10.70 -29.54
C ALA A 289 18.61 -12.11 -30.05
N GLN A 290 18.01 -12.57 -31.12
CA GLN A 290 18.29 -13.89 -31.70
C GLN A 290 19.72 -14.01 -32.23
N TYR A 291 20.24 -12.95 -32.88
CA TYR A 291 21.66 -12.89 -33.29
C TYR A 291 22.60 -13.05 -32.09
N SER A 292 22.34 -12.31 -31.00
CA SER A 292 23.19 -12.40 -29.82
C SER A 292 23.14 -13.80 -29.18
N ILE A 293 21.98 -14.46 -29.15
CA ILE A 293 21.83 -15.83 -28.65
C ILE A 293 22.55 -16.82 -29.57
N ALA A 294 22.41 -16.67 -30.92
CA ALA A 294 23.14 -17.51 -31.87
C ALA A 294 24.66 -17.36 -31.71
N SER A 295 25.13 -16.15 -31.44
CA SER A 295 26.56 -15.89 -31.16
C SER A 295 27.03 -16.57 -29.89
N ILE A 296 26.19 -16.65 -28.83
CA ILE A 296 26.49 -17.40 -27.59
C ILE A 296 26.63 -18.90 -27.89
N GLU A 297 25.70 -19.48 -28.65
CA GLU A 297 25.76 -20.89 -29.01
C GLU A 297 27.02 -21.22 -29.85
N TYR A 298 27.38 -20.32 -30.77
CA TYR A 298 28.64 -20.44 -31.51
C TYR A 298 29.87 -20.43 -30.60
N LEU A 299 29.94 -19.49 -29.64
CA LEU A 299 31.06 -19.39 -28.69
C LEU A 299 31.14 -20.59 -27.73
N GLN A 300 30.02 -21.24 -27.46
CA GLN A 300 29.95 -22.46 -26.66
C GLN A 300 30.22 -23.74 -27.49
N ALA A 301 30.59 -23.61 -28.77
CA ALA A 301 30.77 -24.68 -29.71
C ALA A 301 29.53 -25.54 -30.02
N ASN A 302 28.33 -25.03 -29.74
CA ASN A 302 27.05 -25.65 -30.10
C ASN A 302 26.70 -25.32 -31.55
N TYR A 303 27.55 -25.74 -32.50
CA TYR A 303 27.49 -25.26 -33.89
C TYR A 303 26.16 -25.59 -34.60
N ASP A 304 25.56 -26.75 -34.38
CA ASP A 304 24.28 -27.13 -34.98
C ASP A 304 23.13 -26.20 -34.55
N LYS A 305 23.10 -25.88 -33.26
CA LYS A 305 22.10 -24.95 -32.74
C LYS A 305 22.38 -23.52 -33.21
N ALA A 306 23.63 -23.09 -33.23
CA ALA A 306 24.02 -21.80 -33.76
C ALA A 306 23.66 -21.69 -35.26
N LEU A 307 23.87 -22.74 -36.04
CA LEU A 307 23.54 -22.80 -37.47
C LEU A 307 22.04 -22.59 -37.71
N THR A 308 21.21 -23.33 -36.95
CA THR A 308 19.74 -23.23 -37.04
C THR A 308 19.26 -21.81 -36.70
N LEU A 309 19.66 -21.28 -35.55
CA LEU A 309 19.28 -19.94 -35.12
C LEU A 309 19.76 -18.85 -36.08
N THR A 310 20.98 -18.99 -36.61
CA THR A 310 21.54 -18.01 -37.55
C THR A 310 20.78 -17.99 -38.86
N LYS A 311 20.41 -19.16 -39.44
CA LYS A 311 19.60 -19.25 -40.66
C LYS A 311 18.23 -18.65 -40.48
N GLU A 312 17.55 -18.96 -39.37
CA GLU A 312 16.25 -18.35 -39.01
C GLU A 312 16.37 -16.82 -38.90
N ASN A 313 17.45 -16.34 -38.27
CA ASN A 313 17.66 -14.90 -38.10
C ASN A 313 17.96 -14.16 -39.40
N ILE A 314 18.64 -14.78 -40.34
CA ILE A 314 18.86 -14.21 -41.70
C ILE A 314 17.51 -13.95 -42.38
N GLU A 315 16.59 -14.93 -42.36
CA GLU A 315 15.28 -14.78 -42.99
C GLU A 315 14.41 -13.75 -42.24
N LEU A 316 14.47 -13.74 -40.91
CA LEU A 316 13.80 -12.76 -40.09
C LEU A 316 14.31 -11.33 -40.36
N ALA A 317 15.63 -11.15 -40.42
CA ALA A 317 16.25 -9.85 -40.68
C ALA A 317 15.95 -9.36 -42.12
N ARG A 318 15.92 -10.28 -43.09
CA ARG A 318 15.56 -9.99 -44.48
C ARG A 318 14.10 -9.50 -44.58
N SER A 319 13.17 -10.20 -43.96
CA SER A 319 11.75 -9.85 -43.99
C SER A 319 11.47 -8.54 -43.24
N ALA A 320 12.21 -8.26 -42.16
CA ALA A 320 12.12 -7.03 -41.37
C ALA A 320 12.88 -5.84 -41.97
N GLY A 321 13.64 -6.02 -43.08
CA GLY A 321 14.44 -4.96 -43.68
C GLY A 321 15.62 -4.47 -42.82
N VAL A 322 16.13 -5.33 -41.92
CA VAL A 322 17.22 -4.99 -40.99
C VAL A 322 18.55 -5.46 -41.56
N TYR A 323 19.06 -4.71 -42.52
CA TYR A 323 20.25 -5.11 -43.34
C TYR A 323 21.49 -5.38 -42.48
N ASP A 324 21.81 -4.53 -41.49
CA ASP A 324 22.97 -4.76 -40.61
C ASP A 324 22.91 -6.11 -39.89
N MET A 325 21.71 -6.54 -39.42
CA MET A 325 21.57 -7.84 -38.78
C MET A 325 21.58 -9.00 -39.77
N GLN A 326 21.05 -8.80 -40.98
CA GLN A 326 21.15 -9.79 -42.04
C GLN A 326 22.64 -10.06 -42.38
N LEU A 327 23.42 -8.99 -42.56
CA LEU A 327 24.84 -9.12 -42.89
C LEU A 327 25.66 -9.69 -41.71
N ALA A 328 25.40 -9.23 -40.49
CA ALA A 328 26.03 -9.79 -39.29
C ALA A 328 25.75 -11.29 -39.13
N SER A 329 24.52 -11.71 -39.42
CA SER A 329 24.14 -13.13 -39.36
C SER A 329 24.77 -13.94 -40.48
N LEU A 330 24.93 -13.39 -41.70
CA LEU A 330 25.67 -14.04 -42.78
C LEU A 330 27.16 -14.21 -42.45
N ILE A 331 27.77 -13.24 -41.78
CA ILE A 331 29.14 -13.34 -41.27
C ILE A 331 29.26 -14.46 -40.23
N LEU A 332 28.32 -14.51 -39.27
CA LEU A 332 28.29 -15.58 -38.29
C LEU A 332 28.05 -16.94 -38.92
N LEU A 333 27.19 -17.01 -39.95
CA LEU A 333 26.96 -18.23 -40.74
C LEU A 333 28.24 -18.73 -41.40
N ALA A 334 29.03 -17.83 -42.03
CA ALA A 334 30.32 -18.17 -42.60
C ALA A 334 31.30 -18.69 -41.54
N ASP A 335 31.36 -18.03 -40.37
CA ASP A 335 32.20 -18.48 -39.24
C ASP A 335 31.79 -19.88 -38.75
N ILE A 336 30.49 -20.17 -38.67
CA ILE A 336 29.95 -21.49 -38.28
C ILE A 336 30.34 -22.55 -39.32
N TYR A 337 30.16 -22.24 -40.61
CA TYR A 337 30.56 -23.16 -41.70
C TYR A 337 32.05 -23.47 -41.68
N ILE A 338 32.91 -22.48 -41.41
CA ILE A 338 34.36 -22.71 -41.23
C ILE A 338 34.62 -23.69 -40.07
N LYS A 339 33.89 -23.61 -38.98
CA LYS A 339 34.03 -24.52 -37.81
C LYS A 339 33.53 -25.93 -38.11
N LEU A 340 32.57 -26.07 -39.01
CA LEU A 340 32.02 -27.35 -39.46
C LEU A 340 32.79 -27.93 -40.65
N ASP A 341 33.89 -27.31 -41.10
CA ASP A 341 34.69 -27.64 -42.27
C ASP A 341 33.92 -27.61 -43.62
N LEU A 342 32.85 -26.81 -43.66
CA LEU A 342 31.99 -26.58 -44.83
C LEU A 342 32.48 -25.33 -45.60
N ILE A 343 33.68 -25.39 -46.15
CA ILE A 343 34.41 -24.21 -46.63
C ILE A 343 33.76 -23.58 -47.86
N ASP A 344 33.15 -24.36 -48.76
CA ASP A 344 32.45 -23.84 -49.94
C ASP A 344 31.21 -23.02 -49.52
N GLN A 345 30.41 -23.52 -48.58
CA GLN A 345 29.26 -22.76 -48.05
C GLN A 345 29.72 -21.51 -47.28
N ALA A 346 30.85 -21.57 -46.56
CA ALA A 346 31.42 -20.40 -45.90
C ALA A 346 31.81 -19.33 -46.94
N ASN A 347 32.36 -19.73 -48.06
CA ASN A 347 32.74 -18.84 -49.15
C ASN A 347 31.50 -18.19 -49.81
N GLU A 348 30.44 -18.97 -50.09
CA GLU A 348 29.18 -18.46 -50.63
C GLU A 348 28.56 -17.39 -49.72
N ALA A 349 28.46 -17.68 -48.41
CA ALA A 349 27.92 -16.72 -47.43
C ALA A 349 28.78 -15.44 -47.35
N ASN A 350 30.10 -15.58 -47.41
CA ASN A 350 31.04 -14.46 -47.40
C ASN A 350 30.92 -13.60 -48.69
N ASP A 351 30.75 -14.21 -49.85
CA ASP A 351 30.55 -13.50 -51.12
C ASP A 351 29.20 -12.75 -51.14
N GLU A 352 28.14 -13.33 -50.56
CA GLU A 352 26.85 -12.62 -50.38
C GLU A 352 27.01 -11.34 -49.53
N VAL A 353 27.80 -11.38 -48.46
CA VAL A 353 28.09 -10.19 -47.64
C VAL A 353 28.87 -9.16 -48.43
N PHE A 354 29.88 -9.59 -49.17
CA PHE A 354 30.74 -8.70 -49.97
C PHE A 354 29.97 -7.93 -51.03
N LEU A 355 29.05 -8.59 -51.73
CA LEU A 355 28.15 -7.95 -52.70
C LEU A 355 27.24 -6.87 -52.08
N LYS A 356 27.03 -6.93 -50.80
CA LYS A 356 26.17 -5.99 -50.06
C LYS A 356 26.98 -5.12 -49.10
N LEU A 357 28.29 -5.03 -49.22
CA LEU A 357 29.19 -4.34 -48.29
C LEU A 357 28.79 -2.88 -48.05
N ASP A 358 28.30 -2.21 -49.09
CA ASP A 358 27.85 -0.82 -48.98
C ASP A 358 26.61 -0.62 -48.07
N LYS A 359 25.84 -1.68 -47.80
CA LYS A 359 24.68 -1.65 -46.94
C LYS A 359 25.01 -1.62 -45.43
N PHE A 360 26.28 -1.89 -45.07
CA PHE A 360 26.69 -1.66 -43.70
C PHE A 360 26.67 -0.19 -43.34
N SER A 361 26.07 0.13 -42.23
CA SER A 361 25.96 1.51 -41.73
C SER A 361 27.30 2.10 -41.29
N ARG A 362 28.25 1.27 -40.84
CA ARG A 362 29.51 1.72 -40.21
C ARG A 362 30.76 1.19 -40.90
N SER A 363 31.76 2.07 -41.08
CA SER A 363 33.04 1.73 -41.70
C SER A 363 33.81 0.65 -40.92
N ILE A 364 33.71 0.62 -39.59
CA ILE A 364 34.40 -0.39 -38.78
C ILE A 364 33.88 -1.81 -39.05
N TYR A 365 32.57 -1.99 -39.20
CA TYR A 365 32.01 -3.31 -39.55
C TYR A 365 32.45 -3.80 -40.93
N LYS A 366 32.59 -2.87 -41.87
CA LYS A 366 33.16 -3.20 -43.20
C LYS A 366 34.60 -3.68 -43.07
N ALA A 367 35.42 -2.97 -42.29
CA ALA A 367 36.82 -3.34 -42.06
C ALA A 367 36.98 -4.70 -41.35
N ASP A 368 36.15 -4.97 -40.34
CA ASP A 368 36.14 -6.24 -39.60
C ASP A 368 35.75 -7.42 -40.51
N PHE A 369 34.69 -7.25 -41.29
CA PHE A 369 34.28 -8.25 -42.27
C PHE A 369 35.41 -8.50 -43.31
N LEU A 370 36.00 -7.45 -43.84
CA LEU A 370 37.09 -7.59 -44.85
C LEU A 370 38.32 -8.28 -44.27
N SER A 371 38.59 -8.17 -42.96
CA SER A 371 39.61 -8.99 -42.30
C SER A 371 39.30 -10.48 -42.37
N LYS A 372 38.06 -10.86 -42.10
CA LYS A 372 37.59 -12.26 -42.16
C LYS A 372 37.60 -12.76 -43.60
N ARG A 373 37.16 -11.93 -44.55
CA ARG A 373 37.21 -12.24 -45.98
C ARG A 373 38.65 -12.51 -46.46
N TYR A 374 39.59 -11.64 -46.07
CA TYR A 374 40.99 -11.83 -46.39
C TYR A 374 41.51 -13.21 -45.93
N GLU A 375 41.25 -13.59 -44.65
CA GLU A 375 41.69 -14.87 -44.10
C GLU A 375 41.06 -16.07 -44.83
N LEU A 376 39.75 -16.00 -45.15
CA LEU A 376 39.05 -17.06 -45.86
C LEU A 376 39.57 -17.21 -47.31
N LYS A 377 39.70 -16.11 -48.06
CA LYS A 377 40.18 -16.13 -49.45
C LYS A 377 41.63 -16.58 -49.53
N ARG A 378 42.50 -16.18 -48.61
CA ARG A 378 43.86 -16.67 -48.45
C ARG A 378 43.89 -18.19 -48.23
N ARG A 379 43.01 -18.72 -47.38
CA ARG A 379 42.91 -20.17 -47.10
C ARG A 379 42.47 -20.96 -48.35
N LEU A 380 41.64 -20.36 -49.17
CA LEU A 380 41.15 -20.94 -50.43
C LEU A 380 42.16 -20.77 -51.62
N ASN A 381 43.27 -20.09 -51.38
CA ASN A 381 44.24 -19.72 -52.42
C ASN A 381 43.66 -18.77 -53.50
N TYR A 382 42.61 -17.99 -53.17
CA TYR A 382 42.06 -16.95 -54.04
C TYR A 382 42.86 -15.65 -53.85
N THR A 383 44.07 -15.57 -54.42
CA THR A 383 45.04 -14.53 -54.11
C THR A 383 44.56 -13.13 -54.48
N ASP A 384 43.92 -12.97 -55.63
CA ASP A 384 43.42 -11.66 -56.08
C ASP A 384 42.30 -11.12 -55.19
N GLU A 385 41.35 -11.97 -54.81
CA GLU A 385 40.27 -11.62 -53.94
C GLU A 385 40.75 -11.33 -52.50
N ALA A 386 41.78 -12.03 -52.05
CA ALA A 386 42.41 -11.74 -50.76
C ALA A 386 43.11 -10.38 -50.77
N PHE A 387 43.81 -10.04 -51.86
CA PHE A 387 44.47 -8.73 -52.04
C PHE A 387 43.45 -7.61 -52.10
N GLU A 388 42.34 -7.76 -52.82
CA GLU A 388 41.22 -6.81 -52.85
C GLU A 388 40.64 -6.58 -51.47
N ALA A 389 40.40 -7.65 -50.67
CA ALA A 389 39.84 -7.53 -49.34
C ALA A 389 40.75 -6.73 -48.38
N ILE A 390 42.08 -6.92 -48.46
CA ILE A 390 43.02 -6.18 -47.58
C ILE A 390 43.14 -4.70 -47.99
N GLU A 391 43.11 -4.41 -49.31
CA GLU A 391 43.11 -3.05 -49.81
C GLU A 391 41.86 -2.26 -49.37
N GLN A 392 40.68 -2.85 -49.58
CA GLN A 392 39.43 -2.25 -49.12
C GLN A 392 39.37 -2.11 -47.61
N LYS A 393 39.87 -3.09 -46.84
CA LYS A 393 40.01 -2.98 -45.38
C LYS A 393 40.82 -1.76 -45.00
N LEU A 394 41.96 -1.53 -45.62
CA LEU A 394 42.83 -0.38 -45.34
C LEU A 394 42.07 0.93 -45.57
N LEU A 395 41.31 1.02 -46.67
CA LEU A 395 40.49 2.18 -47.00
C LEU A 395 39.44 2.47 -45.92
N TYR A 396 38.67 1.44 -45.48
CA TYR A 396 37.64 1.62 -44.49
C TYR A 396 38.20 1.84 -43.07
N THR A 397 39.35 1.24 -42.76
CA THR A 397 40.08 1.52 -41.51
C THR A 397 40.57 2.97 -41.47
N LYS A 398 41.09 3.49 -42.58
CA LYS A 398 41.49 4.89 -42.69
C LYS A 398 40.30 5.83 -42.53
N LYS A 399 39.18 5.57 -43.21
CA LYS A 399 37.92 6.35 -43.07
C LYS A 399 37.42 6.36 -41.62
N HIS A 400 37.45 5.21 -40.95
CA HIS A 400 37.07 5.13 -39.54
C HIS A 400 38.03 5.93 -38.66
N TYR A 401 39.33 5.82 -38.86
CA TYR A 401 40.34 6.57 -38.10
C TYR A 401 40.21 8.08 -38.30
N GLU A 402 40.02 8.54 -39.54
CA GLU A 402 39.79 9.95 -39.85
C GLU A 402 38.53 10.50 -39.13
N ALA A 403 37.44 9.75 -39.16
CA ALA A 403 36.19 10.10 -38.49
C ALA A 403 36.33 10.14 -36.96
N THR A 404 37.21 9.31 -36.37
CA THR A 404 37.41 9.21 -34.92
C THR A 404 38.56 10.08 -34.38
N SER A 405 39.50 10.50 -35.25
CA SER A 405 40.77 11.14 -34.90
C SER A 405 40.74 12.68 -34.87
N GLU A 406 39.59 13.34 -35.11
CA GLU A 406 39.53 14.80 -35.02
C GLU A 406 39.90 15.31 -33.63
N ASN A 407 41.12 15.84 -33.53
CA ASN A 407 41.66 16.70 -32.46
C ASN A 407 41.92 16.05 -31.09
N ASN A 408 43.15 15.63 -30.83
CA ASN A 408 43.66 15.21 -29.53
C ASN A 408 43.40 16.24 -28.38
N ILE A 409 43.38 17.52 -28.67
CA ILE A 409 43.13 18.58 -27.70
C ILE A 409 41.64 18.62 -27.29
N LYS A 410 40.72 18.58 -28.28
CA LYS A 410 39.27 18.45 -28.01
C LYS A 410 38.94 17.13 -27.30
N THR A 411 39.70 16.07 -27.61
CA THR A 411 39.54 14.78 -26.95
C THR A 411 39.88 14.85 -25.45
N LEU A 412 40.98 15.51 -25.09
CA LEU A 412 41.39 15.71 -23.71
C LEU A 412 40.40 16.62 -22.94
N GLN A 413 39.89 17.68 -23.57
CA GLN A 413 38.85 18.52 -22.99
C GLN A 413 37.58 17.75 -22.72
N ILE A 414 37.08 16.96 -23.67
CA ILE A 414 35.89 16.12 -23.49
C ILE A 414 36.11 15.06 -22.40
N GLN A 415 37.32 14.46 -22.35
CA GLN A 415 37.62 13.50 -21.27
C GLN A 415 37.59 14.15 -19.87
N PHE A 416 38.09 15.38 -19.77
CA PHE A 416 38.04 16.13 -18.53
C PHE A 416 36.60 16.50 -18.13
N GLU A 417 35.82 17.04 -19.07
CA GLU A 417 34.39 17.35 -18.86
C GLU A 417 33.57 16.11 -18.51
N VAL A 418 33.85 14.99 -19.16
CA VAL A 418 33.21 13.70 -18.88
C VAL A 418 33.52 13.25 -17.45
N LYS A 419 34.79 13.36 -17.04
CA LYS A 419 35.20 12.98 -15.68
C LYS A 419 34.54 13.85 -14.62
N GLU A 420 34.49 15.15 -14.83
CA GLU A 420 33.81 16.09 -13.91
C GLU A 420 32.32 15.78 -13.80
N LYS A 421 31.65 15.48 -14.94
CA LYS A 421 30.24 15.10 -14.95
C LYS A 421 30.01 13.73 -14.27
N GLU A 422 30.89 12.75 -14.45
CA GLU A 422 30.82 11.47 -13.75
C GLU A 422 30.94 11.62 -12.23
N GLU A 423 31.90 12.44 -11.76
CA GLU A 423 32.06 12.72 -10.34
C GLU A 423 30.80 13.38 -9.74
N LYS A 424 30.20 14.32 -10.48
CA LYS A 424 28.96 14.98 -10.08
C LYS A 424 27.77 14.03 -10.04
N ILE A 425 27.67 13.14 -11.01
CA ILE A 425 26.64 12.08 -11.04
C ILE A 425 26.77 11.16 -9.83
N GLN A 426 27.99 10.72 -9.49
CA GLN A 426 28.25 9.90 -8.31
C GLN A 426 27.82 10.61 -7.02
N GLN A 427 28.08 11.92 -6.89
CA GLN A 427 27.63 12.70 -5.75
C GLN A 427 26.10 12.77 -5.66
N LEU A 428 25.41 12.94 -6.79
CA LEU A 428 23.95 12.97 -6.86
C LEU A 428 23.33 11.61 -6.53
N GLU A 429 23.89 10.52 -7.04
CA GLU A 429 23.47 9.16 -6.71
C GLU A 429 23.62 8.89 -5.22
N TYR A 430 24.78 9.24 -4.64
CA TYR A 430 25.02 9.08 -3.20
C TYR A 430 24.04 9.91 -2.35
N ALA A 431 23.77 11.15 -2.76
CA ALA A 431 22.79 12.00 -2.08
C ALA A 431 21.36 11.42 -2.16
N LYS A 432 21.01 10.83 -3.31
CA LYS A 432 19.72 10.14 -3.49
C LYS A 432 19.61 8.91 -2.60
N ASP A 433 20.63 8.06 -2.56
CA ASP A 433 20.67 6.87 -1.71
C ASP A 433 20.50 7.23 -0.22
N ILE A 434 21.18 8.30 0.25
CA ILE A 434 21.00 8.80 1.62
C ILE A 434 19.56 9.27 1.85
N SER A 435 18.99 10.03 0.91
CA SER A 435 17.61 10.53 1.01
C SER A 435 16.60 9.39 1.08
N GLU A 436 16.79 8.33 0.26
CA GLU A 436 15.92 7.15 0.30
C GLU A 436 16.04 6.37 1.62
N LEU A 437 17.25 6.24 2.16
CA LEU A 437 17.47 5.63 3.47
C LEU A 437 16.79 6.42 4.59
N GLN A 438 16.91 7.74 4.57
CA GLN A 438 16.26 8.64 5.53
C GLN A 438 14.73 8.52 5.43
N ALA A 439 14.18 8.51 4.22
CA ALA A 439 12.74 8.34 4.00
C ALA A 439 12.21 6.99 4.54
N LYS A 440 12.96 5.90 4.33
CA LYS A 440 12.65 4.58 4.90
C LYS A 440 12.70 4.60 6.42
N GLU A 441 13.70 5.24 7.01
CA GLU A 441 13.86 5.35 8.46
C GLU A 441 12.71 6.17 9.08
N GLU A 442 12.33 7.30 8.48
CA GLU A 442 11.15 8.07 8.88
C GLU A 442 9.86 7.25 8.78
N TYR A 443 9.69 6.48 7.72
CA TYR A 443 8.53 5.60 7.55
C TYR A 443 8.46 4.54 8.66
N HIS A 444 9.58 3.89 8.98
CA HIS A 444 9.66 2.95 10.10
C HIS A 444 9.35 3.60 11.44
N GLN A 445 9.87 4.79 11.70
CA GLN A 445 9.54 5.55 12.91
C GLN A 445 8.06 5.88 13.00
N LYS A 446 7.43 6.31 11.91
CA LYS A 446 5.97 6.56 11.84
C LYS A 446 5.16 5.31 12.16
N ILE A 447 5.59 4.13 11.68
CA ILE A 447 4.94 2.85 12.01
C ILE A 447 5.09 2.55 13.52
N ILE A 448 6.28 2.68 14.08
CA ILE A 448 6.54 2.45 15.51
C ILE A 448 5.66 3.36 16.36
N TRP A 449 5.59 4.65 16.03
CA TRP A 449 4.72 5.60 16.72
C TRP A 449 3.23 5.22 16.65
N ARG A 450 2.75 4.79 15.48
CA ARG A 450 1.35 4.33 15.31
C ARG A 450 1.06 3.08 16.14
N LEU A 451 1.95 2.11 16.13
CA LEU A 451 1.83 0.88 16.93
C LEU A 451 1.86 1.19 18.43
N SER A 452 2.78 2.05 18.88
CA SER A 452 2.87 2.49 20.27
C SER A 452 1.59 3.20 20.74
N ALA A 453 1.05 4.08 19.92
CA ALA A 453 -0.22 4.76 20.19
C ALA A 453 -1.40 3.79 20.28
N ALA A 454 -1.44 2.78 19.38
CA ALA A 454 -2.47 1.74 19.41
C ALA A 454 -2.40 0.88 20.70
N ILE A 455 -1.18 0.50 21.10
CA ILE A 455 -0.96 -0.24 22.36
C ILE A 455 -1.39 0.60 23.55
N ALA A 456 -0.99 1.88 23.62
CA ALA A 456 -1.40 2.80 24.68
C ALA A 456 -2.92 2.94 24.76
N PHE A 457 -3.59 3.05 23.60
CA PHE A 457 -5.05 3.13 23.54
C PHE A 457 -5.72 1.86 24.06
N ILE A 458 -5.20 0.67 23.71
CA ILE A 458 -5.69 -0.61 24.22
C ILE A 458 -5.52 -0.68 25.74
N LEU A 459 -4.36 -0.26 26.28
CA LEU A 459 -4.11 -0.24 27.72
C LEU A 459 -5.09 0.68 28.46
N VAL A 460 -5.43 1.84 27.90
CA VAL A 460 -6.45 2.74 28.47
C VAL A 460 -7.82 2.05 28.50
N ILE A 461 -8.23 1.39 27.41
CA ILE A 461 -9.51 0.64 27.35
C ILE A 461 -9.54 -0.47 28.41
N VAL A 462 -8.47 -1.25 28.52
CA VAL A 462 -8.36 -2.32 29.54
C VAL A 462 -8.43 -1.75 30.96
N SER A 463 -7.74 -0.63 31.21
CA SER A 463 -7.75 0.04 32.50
C SER A 463 -9.16 0.54 32.86
N LEU A 464 -9.86 1.18 31.92
CA LEU A 464 -11.26 1.64 32.10
C LEU A 464 -12.21 0.46 32.36
N PHE A 465 -12.02 -0.64 31.63
CA PHE A 465 -12.81 -1.86 31.84
C PHE A 465 -12.61 -2.46 33.24
N LEU A 466 -11.34 -2.55 33.69
CA LEU A 466 -11.02 -3.04 35.04
C LEU A 466 -11.57 -2.12 36.12
N PHE A 467 -11.46 -0.80 35.93
CA PHE A 467 -12.05 0.19 36.85
C PHE A 467 -13.58 0.06 36.93
N TYR A 468 -14.25 -0.04 35.79
CA TYR A 468 -15.71 -0.25 35.74
C TYR A 468 -16.12 -1.55 36.44
N ARG A 469 -15.39 -2.64 36.20
CA ARG A 469 -15.61 -3.93 36.86
C ARG A 469 -15.45 -3.83 38.37
N GLN A 470 -14.43 -3.13 38.86
CA GLN A 470 -14.15 -2.93 40.27
C GLN A 470 -15.24 -2.05 40.92
N ALA A 471 -15.66 -0.98 40.27
CA ALA A 471 -16.74 -0.11 40.75
C ALA A 471 -18.06 -0.90 40.92
N ARG A 472 -18.40 -1.72 39.92
CA ARG A 472 -19.60 -2.57 39.95
C ARG A 472 -19.55 -3.65 41.05
N GLN A 473 -18.39 -4.19 41.37
CA GLN A 473 -18.21 -5.11 42.48
C GLN A 473 -18.38 -4.40 43.83
N ARG A 474 -17.82 -3.21 44.01
CA ARG A 474 -17.98 -2.43 45.25
C ARG A 474 -19.44 -2.15 45.56
N GLN A 475 -20.24 -1.78 44.59
CA GLN A 475 -21.67 -1.51 44.74
C GLN A 475 -22.43 -2.76 45.20
N LYS A 476 -22.12 -3.92 44.63
CA LYS A 476 -22.71 -5.21 45.02
C LYS A 476 -22.42 -5.58 46.48
N TYR A 477 -21.20 -5.37 46.94
CA TYR A 477 -20.81 -5.64 48.33
C TYR A 477 -21.46 -4.66 49.32
N HIS A 478 -21.68 -3.42 48.93
CA HIS A 478 -22.35 -2.42 49.71
C HIS A 478 -23.84 -2.78 49.96
N ASP A 479 -24.55 -3.24 48.95
CA ASP A 479 -25.96 -3.61 49.02
C ASP A 479 -26.18 -4.87 49.90
N ILE A 480 -25.30 -5.87 49.79
CA ILE A 480 -25.34 -7.08 50.65
C ILE A 480 -25.05 -6.74 52.12
N SER A 481 -24.30 -5.71 52.39
CA SER A 481 -23.92 -5.29 53.76
C SER A 481 -25.04 -4.60 54.52
N LEU A 482 -26.16 -4.20 53.90
CA LEU A 482 -27.27 -3.45 54.49
C LEU A 482 -28.56 -4.27 54.64
N THR A 483 -28.58 -5.51 54.23
CA THR A 483 -29.76 -6.41 54.31
C THR A 483 -29.53 -7.54 55.31
N ASP A 484 -30.60 -7.96 56.00
CA ASP A 484 -30.64 -9.17 56.81
C ASP A 484 -30.85 -10.39 55.90
N TYR A 485 -29.99 -11.39 56.04
CA TYR A 485 -29.96 -12.54 55.13
C TYR A 485 -31.19 -13.47 55.27
N LEU A 486 -31.77 -13.51 56.50
CA LEU A 486 -32.92 -14.38 56.81
C LEU A 486 -34.21 -13.78 56.28
N THR A 487 -34.46 -12.51 56.63
CA THR A 487 -35.73 -11.86 56.35
C THR A 487 -35.77 -11.01 55.10
N ASN A 488 -34.62 -10.82 54.45
CA ASN A 488 -34.45 -9.97 53.28
C ASN A 488 -34.99 -8.53 53.47
N CYS A 489 -34.94 -8.04 54.73
CA CYS A 489 -35.24 -6.67 55.13
C CYS A 489 -33.93 -5.91 55.38
N PRO A 490 -33.95 -4.58 55.48
CA PRO A 490 -32.82 -3.84 56.00
C PRO A 490 -32.40 -4.43 57.38
N ASN A 491 -31.08 -4.71 57.49
CA ASN A 491 -30.51 -5.09 58.78
C ASN A 491 -30.38 -3.85 59.68
N ARG A 492 -29.88 -4.01 60.91
CA ARG A 492 -29.71 -2.91 61.86
C ARG A 492 -29.01 -1.69 61.22
N ARG A 493 -27.92 -1.90 60.40
CA ARG A 493 -27.25 -0.80 59.69
C ARG A 493 -28.14 -0.17 58.62
N GLY A 494 -28.83 -0.99 57.85
CA GLY A 494 -29.73 -0.55 56.81
C GLY A 494 -30.86 0.31 57.30
N ILE A 495 -31.59 -0.16 58.40
CA ILE A 495 -32.70 0.57 58.91
C ILE A 495 -32.28 1.83 59.69
N MET A 496 -31.16 1.80 60.44
CA MET A 496 -30.62 2.99 61.08
C MET A 496 -30.32 4.11 60.10
N ARG A 497 -29.66 3.76 58.99
CA ARG A 497 -29.34 4.72 57.89
C ARG A 497 -30.60 5.24 57.20
N ALA A 498 -31.60 4.40 56.99
CA ALA A 498 -32.87 4.80 56.40
C ALA A 498 -33.65 5.73 57.35
N ALA A 499 -33.64 5.44 58.69
CA ALA A 499 -34.25 6.26 59.67
C ALA A 499 -33.55 7.62 59.87
N GLU A 500 -32.21 7.67 59.81
CA GLU A 500 -31.46 8.94 59.83
C GLU A 500 -31.84 9.83 58.65
N ALA A 501 -31.81 9.27 57.45
CA ALA A 501 -32.18 10.02 56.22
C ALA A 501 -33.61 10.57 56.31
N LYS A 502 -34.52 9.79 56.91
CA LYS A 502 -35.90 10.17 57.04
C LYS A 502 -36.12 11.23 58.14
N LEU A 503 -35.33 11.22 59.21
CA LEU A 503 -35.34 12.24 60.22
C LEU A 503 -34.95 13.63 59.67
N ASP A 504 -34.04 13.66 58.73
CA ASP A 504 -33.60 14.88 58.03
C ASP A 504 -34.72 15.46 57.13
N GLU A 505 -35.69 14.64 56.71
CA GLU A 505 -36.81 15.06 55.83
C GLU A 505 -37.95 15.72 56.62
N GLY A 506 -38.03 15.51 57.97
CA GLY A 506 -39.04 16.14 58.77
C GLY A 506 -39.57 15.31 59.95
N LYS A 507 -40.86 15.48 60.30
CA LYS A 507 -41.51 14.75 61.41
C LYS A 507 -41.61 13.26 61.04
N MET A 508 -41.23 12.42 62.02
CA MET A 508 -41.33 10.96 61.87
C MET A 508 -41.64 10.31 63.22
N THR A 509 -42.10 9.08 63.20
CA THR A 509 -42.25 8.22 64.38
C THR A 509 -41.26 7.06 64.28
N ILE A 510 -40.50 6.86 65.36
CA ILE A 510 -39.68 5.67 65.54
C ILE A 510 -40.41 4.71 66.42
N ALA A 511 -40.64 3.49 65.95
CA ALA A 511 -41.20 2.43 66.80
C ALA A 511 -40.25 1.25 66.90
N ILE A 512 -40.04 0.76 68.08
CA ILE A 512 -39.35 -0.51 68.33
C ILE A 512 -40.42 -1.56 68.61
N VAL A 513 -40.34 -2.65 67.94
CA VAL A 513 -41.24 -3.79 68.03
C VAL A 513 -40.42 -5.02 68.43
N ASP A 514 -40.97 -5.77 69.38
CA ASP A 514 -40.35 -7.00 69.88
C ASP A 514 -41.41 -8.11 69.94
N LEU A 515 -41.06 -9.27 69.43
CA LEU A 515 -41.97 -10.43 69.46
C LEU A 515 -42.10 -11.01 70.82
N ASP A 516 -43.32 -11.01 71.37
CA ASP A 516 -43.62 -11.43 72.77
C ASP A 516 -43.31 -12.93 72.92
N TYR A 517 -42.55 -13.24 73.95
CA TYR A 517 -42.17 -14.61 74.34
C TYR A 517 -41.48 -15.40 73.17
N PHE A 518 -40.81 -14.75 72.23
CA PHE A 518 -40.18 -15.37 71.09
C PHE A 518 -39.17 -16.46 71.48
N LYS A 519 -38.47 -16.30 72.57
CA LYS A 519 -37.62 -17.32 73.16
C LYS A 519 -38.40 -18.61 73.48
N LYS A 520 -39.62 -18.51 74.02
CA LYS A 520 -40.47 -19.70 74.29
C LYS A 520 -40.85 -20.39 72.96
N VAL A 521 -41.06 -19.64 71.89
CA VAL A 521 -41.36 -20.22 70.59
C VAL A 521 -40.12 -21.02 70.07
N ASN A 522 -38.94 -20.47 70.22
CA ASN A 522 -37.69 -21.18 69.85
C ASN A 522 -37.45 -22.43 70.72
N ASP A 523 -37.65 -22.29 72.09
CA ASP A 523 -37.41 -23.38 73.00
C ASP A 523 -38.43 -24.52 72.83
N HIS A 524 -39.67 -24.24 72.40
CA HIS A 524 -40.73 -25.24 72.24
C HIS A 524 -40.81 -25.84 70.84
N PHE A 525 -40.58 -25.04 69.79
CA PHE A 525 -40.78 -25.46 68.37
C PHE A 525 -39.48 -25.50 67.58
N GLY A 526 -38.33 -25.13 68.16
CA GLY A 526 -37.03 -25.11 67.50
C GLY A 526 -36.76 -23.79 66.82
N HIS A 527 -35.46 -23.53 66.57
CA HIS A 527 -34.97 -22.31 65.88
C HIS A 527 -35.46 -22.18 64.46
N ASP A 528 -35.69 -23.29 63.77
CA ASP A 528 -36.16 -23.28 62.36
C ASP A 528 -37.59 -22.70 62.29
N VAL A 529 -38.45 -23.05 63.23
CA VAL A 529 -39.80 -22.47 63.35
C VAL A 529 -39.72 -21.00 63.77
N GLY A 530 -38.83 -20.64 64.71
CA GLY A 530 -38.56 -19.25 65.04
C GLY A 530 -38.13 -18.42 63.86
N ASP A 531 -37.24 -18.95 62.99
CA ASP A 531 -36.83 -18.28 61.76
C ASP A 531 -37.98 -18.08 60.75
N LEU A 532 -38.89 -19.05 60.61
CA LEU A 532 -40.12 -18.91 59.84
C LEU A 532 -41.04 -17.82 60.42
N VAL A 533 -41.16 -17.70 61.77
CA VAL A 533 -41.91 -16.63 62.44
C VAL A 533 -41.31 -15.26 62.14
N LEU A 534 -39.96 -15.13 62.15
CA LEU A 534 -39.28 -13.87 61.77
C LEU A 534 -39.53 -13.52 60.31
N ILE A 535 -39.52 -14.51 59.44
CA ILE A 535 -39.85 -14.32 58.02
C ILE A 535 -41.29 -13.91 57.83
N ALA A 536 -42.21 -14.53 58.56
CA ALA A 536 -43.65 -14.20 58.59
C ALA A 536 -43.89 -12.77 59.06
N PHE A 537 -43.19 -12.33 60.09
CA PHE A 537 -43.26 -10.95 60.59
C PHE A 537 -42.73 -9.96 59.52
N ALA A 538 -41.58 -10.22 58.96
CA ALA A 538 -41.04 -9.38 57.93
C ALA A 538 -41.98 -9.27 56.70
N LYS A 539 -42.63 -10.35 56.34
CA LYS A 539 -43.61 -10.39 55.24
C LYS A 539 -44.85 -9.56 55.60
N ALA A 540 -45.43 -9.76 56.81
CA ALA A 540 -46.56 -8.99 57.31
C ALA A 540 -46.24 -7.49 57.36
N ALA A 541 -45.08 -7.11 57.86
CA ALA A 541 -44.64 -5.71 57.92
C ALA A 541 -44.50 -5.09 56.49
N ARG A 542 -43.95 -5.85 55.52
CA ARG A 542 -43.84 -5.38 54.16
C ARG A 542 -45.18 -5.18 53.47
N GLU A 543 -46.15 -6.02 53.78
CA GLU A 543 -47.52 -5.94 53.24
C GLU A 543 -48.37 -4.86 53.92
N THR A 544 -48.04 -4.52 55.14
CA THR A 544 -48.79 -3.49 55.94
C THR A 544 -48.29 -2.09 55.60
N LEU A 545 -47.00 -1.95 55.43
CA LEU A 545 -46.42 -0.64 55.21
C LEU A 545 -46.54 -0.24 53.72
N SER A 546 -47.20 0.88 53.50
CA SER A 546 -47.30 1.51 52.15
C SER A 546 -46.65 2.90 52.17
N GLY A 547 -46.21 3.34 51.00
CA GLY A 547 -45.55 4.64 50.82
C GLY A 547 -44.15 4.71 51.43
N ASP A 548 -43.79 5.80 52.05
CA ASP A 548 -42.44 6.09 52.53
C ASP A 548 -42.10 5.50 53.94
N HIS A 549 -42.88 4.59 54.43
CA HIS A 549 -42.55 3.92 55.69
C HIS A 549 -41.40 2.95 55.52
N GLN A 550 -40.47 2.91 56.46
CA GLN A 550 -39.32 2.00 56.42
C GLN A 550 -39.33 1.10 57.68
N PHE A 551 -38.86 -0.12 57.52
CA PHE A 551 -38.67 -1.02 58.68
C PHE A 551 -37.45 -1.93 58.38
N GLY A 552 -36.90 -2.46 59.47
CA GLY A 552 -35.78 -3.40 59.35
C GLY A 552 -35.56 -4.17 60.65
N ARG A 553 -34.82 -5.27 60.54
CA ARG A 553 -34.48 -6.10 61.69
C ARG A 553 -33.38 -5.43 62.49
N TYR A 554 -33.74 -5.00 63.74
CA TYR A 554 -32.86 -4.24 64.62
C TYR A 554 -31.99 -5.15 65.50
N GLY A 555 -32.54 -6.28 65.93
CA GLY A 555 -31.89 -7.29 66.77
C GLY A 555 -32.42 -8.70 66.46
N GLY A 556 -32.25 -9.66 67.32
CA GLY A 556 -32.70 -11.03 67.13
C GLY A 556 -34.19 -11.12 66.75
N GLU A 557 -35.08 -10.72 67.71
CA GLU A 557 -36.54 -10.64 67.56
C GLU A 557 -37.05 -9.20 67.52
N GLU A 558 -36.13 -8.21 67.53
CA GLU A 558 -36.42 -6.79 67.54
C GLU A 558 -36.43 -6.17 66.17
N TRP A 559 -37.39 -5.28 65.95
CA TRP A 559 -37.57 -4.58 64.69
C TRP A 559 -37.68 -3.08 64.93
N LEU A 560 -37.08 -2.30 64.07
CA LEU A 560 -37.20 -0.85 64.04
C LEU A 560 -38.07 -0.44 62.87
N PHE A 561 -39.04 0.42 63.15
CA PHE A 561 -39.91 1.05 62.17
C PHE A 561 -39.65 2.55 62.18
N ALA A 562 -39.48 3.12 60.99
CA ALA A 562 -39.39 4.55 60.76
C ALA A 562 -40.59 4.98 59.92
N LEU A 563 -41.57 5.56 60.59
CA LEU A 563 -42.85 5.89 60.00
C LEU A 563 -42.94 7.40 59.75
N ASN A 564 -43.51 7.79 58.60
CA ASN A 564 -43.79 9.20 58.33
C ASN A 564 -44.80 9.73 59.29
N SER A 565 -44.64 10.97 59.70
CA SER A 565 -45.48 11.77 60.65
C SER A 565 -46.92 11.30 60.71
N VAL A 566 -47.23 10.50 61.73
CA VAL A 566 -48.55 9.95 61.94
C VAL A 566 -49.00 10.26 63.38
N ASP A 567 -50.27 10.50 63.52
CA ASP A 567 -50.84 10.65 64.83
C ASP A 567 -50.97 9.31 65.58
N GLU A 568 -51.28 9.32 66.84
CA GLU A 568 -51.37 8.12 67.68
C GLU A 568 -52.41 7.10 67.18
N LEU A 569 -53.52 7.55 66.59
CA LEU A 569 -54.56 6.65 66.07
C LEU A 569 -54.04 5.94 64.80
N ALA A 570 -53.37 6.68 63.92
CA ALA A 570 -52.75 6.10 62.68
C ALA A 570 -51.64 5.11 63.07
N ILE A 571 -50.80 5.39 64.05
CA ILE A 571 -49.76 4.46 64.53
C ILE A 571 -50.41 3.16 65.06
N ARG A 572 -51.45 3.24 65.84
CA ARG A 572 -52.20 2.07 66.38
C ARG A 572 -52.81 1.26 65.23
N ASP A 573 -53.43 1.91 64.24
CA ASP A 573 -54.01 1.24 63.08
C ASP A 573 -52.96 0.47 62.24
N ILE A 574 -51.79 1.05 62.02
CA ILE A 574 -50.69 0.36 61.35
C ILE A 574 -50.31 -0.93 62.08
N PHE A 575 -50.14 -0.88 63.38
CA PHE A 575 -49.72 -2.05 64.13
C PHE A 575 -50.84 -3.05 64.37
N ASP A 576 -52.13 -2.65 64.40
CA ASP A 576 -53.31 -3.55 64.46
C ASP A 576 -53.45 -4.30 63.12
N GLN A 577 -53.26 -3.61 61.98
CA GLN A 577 -53.18 -4.26 60.68
C GLN A 577 -52.00 -5.21 60.59
N LEU A 578 -50.84 -4.82 61.10
CA LEU A 578 -49.65 -5.68 61.14
C LEU A 578 -49.90 -6.93 61.96
N ALA A 579 -50.56 -6.79 63.16
CA ALA A 579 -50.90 -7.90 64.05
C ALA A 579 -51.83 -8.91 63.33
N THR A 580 -52.81 -8.39 62.58
CA THR A 580 -53.76 -9.22 61.82
C THR A 580 -53.02 -10.02 60.75
N ARG A 581 -52.23 -9.36 59.94
CA ARG A 581 -51.48 -10.02 58.87
C ARG A 581 -50.38 -10.97 59.37
N PHE A 582 -49.77 -10.58 60.51
CA PHE A 582 -48.78 -11.43 61.16
C PHE A 582 -49.39 -12.73 61.65
N THR A 583 -50.61 -12.66 62.27
CA THR A 583 -51.35 -13.83 62.66
C THR A 583 -51.73 -14.72 61.50
N GLU A 584 -52.18 -14.13 60.40
CA GLU A 584 -52.44 -14.87 59.13
C GLU A 584 -51.21 -15.58 58.61
N HIS A 585 -50.04 -14.92 58.59
CA HIS A 585 -48.80 -15.53 58.11
C HIS A 585 -48.30 -16.61 59.10
N CYS A 586 -48.43 -16.45 60.37
CA CYS A 586 -48.11 -17.46 61.40
C CYS A 586 -48.95 -18.72 61.25
N SER A 587 -50.29 -18.59 61.01
CA SER A 587 -51.18 -19.74 60.82
C SER A 587 -50.83 -20.61 59.62
N ASN A 588 -50.00 -20.11 58.64
CA ASN A 588 -49.53 -20.84 57.49
C ASN A 588 -48.18 -21.54 57.75
N ILE A 589 -47.58 -21.46 58.92
CA ILE A 589 -46.34 -22.13 59.26
C ILE A 589 -46.66 -23.58 59.64
N LYS A 590 -46.19 -24.53 58.87
CA LYS A 590 -46.57 -25.95 58.92
C LYS A 590 -46.38 -26.62 60.26
N ASP A 591 -45.32 -26.25 61.00
CA ASP A 591 -44.90 -26.87 62.24
C ASP A 591 -45.31 -26.03 63.49
N LEU A 592 -46.15 -25.02 63.26
CA LEU A 592 -46.72 -24.17 64.33
C LEU A 592 -48.23 -24.48 64.50
N PRO A 593 -48.72 -24.95 65.64
CA PRO A 593 -50.14 -25.20 65.85
C PRO A 593 -50.99 -23.98 65.57
N CYS A 594 -52.13 -24.14 64.90
CA CYS A 594 -53.03 -23.04 64.48
C CYS A 594 -53.57 -22.17 65.57
N ASP A 595 -53.63 -22.69 66.83
CA ASP A 595 -54.05 -22.00 68.02
C ASP A 595 -52.92 -21.27 68.75
N THR A 596 -51.69 -21.39 68.29
CA THR A 596 -50.55 -20.68 68.88
C THR A 596 -50.59 -19.20 68.51
N LYS A 597 -50.97 -18.39 69.49
CA LYS A 597 -51.04 -16.93 69.33
C LYS A 597 -49.67 -16.30 69.63
N ILE A 598 -48.96 -15.88 68.60
CA ILE A 598 -47.71 -15.10 68.68
C ILE A 598 -48.08 -13.63 68.56
N THR A 599 -47.73 -12.83 69.58
CA THR A 599 -47.98 -11.40 69.61
C THR A 599 -46.68 -10.62 69.64
N PHE A 600 -46.79 -9.32 69.55
CA PHE A 600 -45.67 -8.42 69.68
C PHE A 600 -46.04 -7.19 70.46
N SER A 601 -45.10 -6.59 71.17
CA SER A 601 -45.22 -5.34 71.87
C SER A 601 -44.53 -4.22 71.10
N VAL A 602 -45.08 -3.02 71.14
CA VAL A 602 -44.62 -1.84 70.45
C VAL A 602 -44.44 -0.66 71.40
N GLY A 603 -43.28 -0.04 71.29
CA GLY A 603 -43.07 1.29 71.88
C GLY A 603 -42.75 2.28 70.70
N ALA A 604 -43.60 3.31 70.60
CA ALA A 604 -43.50 4.29 69.53
C ALA A 604 -43.25 5.70 70.05
N SER A 605 -42.24 6.36 69.57
CA SER A 605 -41.89 7.74 69.94
C SER A 605 -41.95 8.65 68.71
N VAL A 606 -42.72 9.73 68.86
CA VAL A 606 -42.94 10.74 67.83
C VAL A 606 -41.84 11.81 67.92
N SER A 607 -41.23 12.13 66.77
CA SER A 607 -40.16 13.13 66.73
C SER A 607 -40.66 14.55 66.98
N ASN A 608 -39.95 15.26 67.84
CA ASN A 608 -40.10 16.70 67.92
C ASN A 608 -39.03 17.36 66.99
N PRO A 609 -39.44 18.10 65.95
CA PRO A 609 -38.52 18.60 64.95
C PRO A 609 -37.38 19.48 65.46
N LEU A 610 -37.49 19.97 66.69
CA LEU A 610 -36.52 20.95 67.23
C LEU A 610 -35.50 20.34 68.22
N LYS A 611 -35.63 19.05 68.60
CA LYS A 611 -34.83 18.51 69.75
C LYS A 611 -34.48 17.01 69.65
N SER A 612 -34.89 16.28 68.67
CA SER A 612 -34.74 14.81 68.65
C SER A 612 -33.67 14.32 67.72
N THR A 613 -32.61 13.72 68.24
CA THR A 613 -31.69 12.86 67.42
C THR A 613 -32.29 11.45 67.35
N LEU A 614 -31.90 10.68 66.31
CA LEU A 614 -32.38 9.31 66.16
C LEU A 614 -32.13 8.44 67.40
N ASP A 615 -30.96 8.59 68.02
CA ASP A 615 -30.63 7.87 69.30
C ASP A 615 -31.56 8.21 70.47
N VAL A 616 -32.01 9.46 70.57
CA VAL A 616 -32.98 9.88 71.63
C VAL A 616 -34.32 9.26 71.34
N LEU A 617 -34.79 9.26 70.08
CA LEU A 617 -36.08 8.65 69.75
C LEU A 617 -36.06 7.13 69.96
N ILE A 618 -34.98 6.45 69.56
CA ILE A 618 -34.83 5.01 69.84
C ILE A 618 -34.84 4.69 71.31
N LYS A 619 -34.07 5.43 72.12
CA LYS A 619 -34.07 5.24 73.58
C LYS A 619 -35.46 5.51 74.23
N HIS A 620 -36.22 6.43 73.69
CA HIS A 620 -37.54 6.73 74.16
C HIS A 620 -38.56 5.66 73.75
N ALA A 621 -38.51 5.22 72.47
CA ALA A 621 -39.30 4.11 71.97
C ALA A 621 -39.01 2.80 72.74
N ASP A 622 -37.74 2.54 73.10
CA ASP A 622 -37.38 1.40 73.95
C ASP A 622 -37.99 1.44 75.33
N LYS A 623 -38.03 2.61 76.01
CA LYS A 623 -38.70 2.79 77.27
C LYS A 623 -40.22 2.56 77.19
N LEU A 624 -40.85 2.97 76.08
CA LEU A 624 -42.25 2.74 75.78
C LEU A 624 -42.54 1.27 75.53
N LEU A 625 -41.66 0.60 74.82
CA LEU A 625 -41.69 -0.85 74.56
C LEU A 625 -41.62 -1.61 75.92
N TYR A 626 -40.71 -1.19 76.78
CA TYR A 626 -40.61 -1.78 78.13
C TYR A 626 -41.93 -1.63 78.90
N LYS A 627 -42.58 -0.45 78.88
CA LYS A 627 -43.93 -0.24 79.49
C LYS A 627 -44.97 -1.15 78.83
N ALA A 628 -44.96 -1.32 77.50
CA ALA A 628 -45.85 -2.23 76.77
C ALA A 628 -45.72 -3.67 77.33
N LYS A 629 -44.49 -4.11 77.56
CA LYS A 629 -44.19 -5.44 78.10
C LYS A 629 -44.62 -5.62 79.55
N GLU A 630 -44.46 -4.58 80.42
CA GLU A 630 -44.92 -4.60 81.82
C GLU A 630 -46.44 -4.58 81.93
N ASN A 631 -47.14 -3.84 81.09
CA ASN A 631 -48.60 -3.69 81.14
C ASN A 631 -49.36 -4.89 80.53
N GLY A 632 -48.68 -6.02 80.33
CA GLY A 632 -49.30 -7.27 79.87
C GLY A 632 -49.00 -7.70 78.45
N ARG A 633 -48.09 -7.00 77.71
CA ARG A 633 -47.66 -7.29 76.33
C ARG A 633 -48.81 -7.10 75.31
N ASN A 634 -48.58 -7.50 74.07
CA ASN A 634 -49.54 -7.44 72.97
C ASN A 634 -50.26 -6.08 72.89
N GLN A 635 -49.51 -5.02 72.94
CA GLN A 635 -50.04 -3.65 72.90
C GLN A 635 -49.04 -2.65 72.30
N VAL A 636 -49.58 -1.52 71.86
CA VAL A 636 -48.85 -0.39 71.33
C VAL A 636 -48.89 0.75 72.37
N VAL A 637 -47.71 1.19 72.81
CA VAL A 637 -47.60 2.37 73.71
C VAL A 637 -46.95 3.48 72.92
N VAL A 638 -47.63 4.60 72.76
CA VAL A 638 -47.19 5.80 72.05
C VAL A 638 -47.02 6.94 73.06
N ASP A 639 -46.05 7.86 72.82
CA ASP A 639 -45.80 9.05 73.65
C ASP A 639 -46.70 10.24 73.30
#